data_6fcabd936d7d1501293070e7f7e45604
#
_entry.id   6fcabd936d7d1501293070e7f7e45604
#
_cell.length_a   1.000
_cell.length_b   1.000
_cell.length_c   1.000
_cell.angle_alpha   90.00
_cell.angle_beta   90.00
_cell.angle_gamma   90.00
#
_symmetry.space_group_name_H-M   'P 1'
#
loop_
_entity.id
_entity.type
_entity.pdbx_description
1 polymer ?
#
loop_
_entity_poly.entity_id
_entity_poly.type
_entity_poly.pdbx_seq_one_letter_code
_entity_poly.pdbx_strand_id
1 'polypeptide(L)'
;MTVGSVLARGVGKSPRGLTKRMGVVGIAALAAVACGSASTTGSPTASSQNTDLFNPANFSTSTVSWLANNQNATGTPVMGGTLKVEGSTDLSAAADPQAEYETIAFGLERTYTRQLVSYPSSSTFNTGVSLVADAASAMPTVSSDGLTYTFHLRSGLMWNTPTPRPVTSQDFQRGILRNCDPTLAPNGNPGYYVSTIVGFKAFCTAFENSNPSESPAARATFINNGMTSVTGIATPDSNTIVFTLLQPATDFNNILALPFASAAPVEYLKYTPLTPGNIIYSDGPYAITTYNVGHEIILTRNASWTQSSDTIRHQYVNEIDVKLDLAGSAAATEVQQDMQAGTADLSWNTDVPPADVQGLETPSWNAQLGTFPAPGTTNPYLVFNVQSPNNNSALGNVKVRQALEYAVDKVALGKIYGGATLNQPLNQVIGPGAEGYVQFNDYPSTNSQGNPAKCKSLLAAAGYANGLTLKDYYRNSGNHPAVFQEIQSDFQKCGVTVVGTPIATGYYGSSGIGVTSPNGLKAGKWDITEPGWVPDWFGPANGRATLPDILDGALSFPGSDWGGFDDPAVDALVNQAESATTISAAASLWHQADEKVMADAAFIPFQTQLTPLFRSARVHNAIYQPFSEGYDYTQIWLSS
;
A
#
# COMPACT_ATOMS: atom_id res chain seq x y z
N MET A 1 -13.41 38.96 -14.71
CA MET A 1 -13.08 39.37 -16.08
C MET A 1 -12.81 38.14 -16.90
N THR A 2 -13.63 38.00 -17.84
CA THR A 2 -13.84 37.06 -18.93
C THR A 2 -12.62 36.78 -19.80
N VAL A 3 -12.69 35.64 -20.49
CA VAL A 3 -12.09 35.22 -21.79
C VAL A 3 -11.13 34.03 -21.59
N GLY A 4 -11.20 32.93 -22.29
CA GLY A 4 -12.04 32.48 -23.39
C GLY A 4 -11.47 31.15 -23.90
N SER A 5 -12.36 30.30 -24.30
CA SER A 5 -12.14 28.98 -24.92
C SER A 5 -11.45 29.05 -26.27
N VAL A 6 -10.60 28.07 -26.58
CA VAL A 6 -10.38 27.67 -27.99
C VAL A 6 -10.35 26.15 -28.09
N LEU A 7 -11.35 25.66 -28.79
CA LEU A 7 -11.47 24.30 -29.35
C LEU A 7 -10.60 24.18 -30.59
N ALA A 8 -9.92 23.08 -30.79
CA ALA A 8 -9.56 22.63 -32.13
C ALA A 8 -9.72 21.10 -32.24
N ARG A 9 -10.66 20.72 -33.07
CA ARG A 9 -10.94 19.35 -33.54
C ARG A 9 -9.87 18.89 -34.52
N GLY A 10 -9.51 17.61 -34.48
CA GLY A 10 -8.82 16.94 -35.55
C GLY A 10 -9.24 15.48 -35.66
N VAL A 11 -10.16 15.22 -36.57
CA VAL A 11 -10.68 13.89 -36.94
C VAL A 11 -9.74 13.24 -37.96
N GLY A 12 -9.45 11.95 -37.82
CA GLY A 12 -8.71 11.20 -38.83
C GLY A 12 -8.79 9.69 -38.66
N LYS A 13 -9.78 9.15 -39.23
CA LYS A 13 -10.18 7.83 -39.75
C LYS A 13 -9.14 6.69 -39.83
N SER A 14 -9.58 5.52 -39.35
CA SER A 14 -9.28 4.14 -39.73
C SER A 14 -9.65 3.85 -41.23
N PRO A 15 -9.55 2.67 -41.83
CA PRO A 15 -8.94 1.36 -41.47
C PRO A 15 -8.30 0.62 -42.65
N ARG A 16 -7.76 -0.60 -42.44
CA ARG A 16 -7.67 -1.78 -43.34
C ARG A 16 -6.86 -2.84 -42.62
N GLY A 17 -7.29 -3.97 -42.26
CA GLY A 17 -7.95 -5.06 -42.93
C GLY A 17 -6.96 -5.96 -43.70
N LEU A 18 -6.44 -7.08 -43.12
CA LEU A 18 -5.94 -8.23 -43.90
C LEU A 18 -6.06 -9.54 -43.09
N THR A 19 -6.96 -10.32 -43.55
CA THR A 19 -7.12 -11.79 -43.79
C THR A 19 -6.13 -12.78 -43.17
N LYS A 20 -6.79 -13.77 -42.61
CA LYS A 20 -6.40 -15.14 -42.24
C LYS A 20 -5.41 -15.84 -43.20
N ARG A 21 -4.48 -16.59 -42.65
CA ARG A 21 -4.09 -17.91 -43.18
C ARG A 21 -3.86 -18.89 -42.02
N MET A 22 -4.65 -19.95 -42.02
CA MET A 22 -4.44 -21.20 -41.32
C MET A 22 -3.23 -21.93 -41.90
N GLY A 23 -2.41 -22.52 -41.04
CA GLY A 23 -1.43 -23.52 -41.41
C GLY A 23 -1.39 -24.61 -40.35
N VAL A 24 -1.95 -25.74 -40.64
CA VAL A 24 -1.88 -27.00 -39.87
C VAL A 24 -0.65 -27.78 -40.32
N VAL A 25 0.22 -28.18 -39.41
CA VAL A 25 1.19 -29.28 -39.53
C VAL A 25 1.53 -29.66 -38.08
N GLY A 26 1.30 -30.81 -37.46
CA GLY A 26 1.70 -32.12 -37.96
C GLY A 26 2.54 -32.74 -36.86
N ILE A 27 1.94 -33.65 -36.10
CA ILE A 27 2.53 -34.41 -34.98
C ILE A 27 3.61 -35.35 -35.54
N ALA A 28 4.79 -35.38 -34.87
CA ALA A 28 5.69 -36.54 -34.96
C ALA A 28 6.29 -36.82 -33.58
N ALA A 29 5.85 -37.90 -32.99
CA ALA A 29 6.46 -38.51 -31.81
C ALA A 29 7.72 -39.28 -32.23
N LEU A 30 8.81 -39.09 -31.48
CA LEU A 30 9.96 -40.00 -31.49
C LEU A 30 10.36 -40.31 -30.05
N ALA A 31 10.09 -41.54 -29.67
CA ALA A 31 10.63 -42.14 -28.45
C ALA A 31 12.08 -42.56 -28.70
N ALA A 32 12.99 -42.13 -27.84
CA ALA A 32 14.30 -42.75 -27.71
C ALA A 32 14.57 -43.06 -26.24
N VAL A 33 14.63 -44.32 -25.92
CA VAL A 33 15.11 -44.88 -24.64
C VAL A 33 16.62 -44.83 -24.64
N ALA A 34 17.21 -44.20 -23.65
CA ALA A 34 18.62 -44.40 -23.27
C ALA A 34 18.72 -44.43 -21.74
N CYS A 35 19.09 -45.61 -21.23
CA CYS A 35 19.54 -45.78 -19.85
C CYS A 35 20.85 -45.08 -19.63
N GLY A 36 20.95 -44.26 -18.54
CA GLY A 36 22.19 -43.66 -18.07
C GLY A 36 22.01 -43.19 -16.62
N SER A 37 22.67 -43.92 -15.76
CA SER A 37 23.13 -43.63 -14.38
C SER A 37 22.47 -42.48 -13.61
N ALA A 38 21.77 -42.82 -12.54
CA ALA A 38 21.29 -41.92 -11.50
C ALA A 38 22.46 -41.19 -10.81
N SER A 39 22.57 -39.89 -11.09
CA SER A 39 23.11 -38.93 -10.14
C SER A 39 21.90 -38.33 -9.40
N THR A 40 21.83 -38.58 -8.12
CA THR A 40 20.87 -37.97 -7.22
C THR A 40 21.18 -36.46 -7.09
N THR A 41 20.71 -35.66 -8.02
CA THR A 41 20.47 -34.25 -7.77
C THR A 41 19.19 -34.19 -6.97
N GLY A 42 19.31 -33.88 -5.67
CA GLY A 42 18.16 -33.61 -4.83
C GLY A 42 17.32 -32.53 -5.51
N SER A 43 16.06 -32.85 -5.77
CA SER A 43 15.05 -31.83 -6.00
C SER A 43 15.19 -30.80 -4.88
N PRO A 44 15.16 -29.49 -5.17
CA PRO A 44 15.01 -28.54 -4.09
C PRO A 44 13.73 -28.94 -3.37
N THR A 45 13.87 -29.44 -2.16
CA THR A 45 12.77 -29.53 -1.20
C THR A 45 12.16 -28.14 -1.22
N ALA A 46 10.89 -28.04 -1.64
CA ALA A 46 10.12 -26.84 -1.40
C ALA A 46 10.36 -26.47 0.05
N SER A 47 11.11 -25.39 0.28
CA SER A 47 11.30 -24.86 1.62
C SER A 47 9.89 -24.66 2.10
N SER A 48 9.53 -25.29 3.21
CA SER A 48 8.31 -24.96 3.92
C SER A 48 8.27 -23.45 3.94
N GLN A 49 7.27 -22.83 3.27
CA GLN A 49 7.10 -21.39 3.31
C GLN A 49 7.20 -21.04 4.78
N ASN A 50 8.18 -20.21 5.11
CA ASN A 50 8.39 -19.81 6.48
C ASN A 50 7.12 -19.11 6.92
N THR A 51 6.26 -19.81 7.66
CA THR A 51 5.01 -19.24 8.18
C THR A 51 5.28 -18.14 9.20
N ASP A 52 6.53 -18.00 9.61
CA ASP A 52 7.04 -16.85 10.32
C ASP A 52 7.36 -15.75 9.30
N LEU A 53 6.36 -14.91 9.02
CA LEU A 53 6.46 -13.78 8.10
C LEU A 53 7.49 -12.74 8.55
N PHE A 54 7.92 -12.82 9.77
CA PHE A 54 8.97 -11.99 10.33
C PHE A 54 10.08 -12.87 10.90
N ASN A 55 11.26 -12.81 10.28
CA ASN A 55 12.45 -13.47 10.80
C ASN A 55 13.35 -12.44 11.49
N PRO A 56 13.43 -12.45 12.83
CA PRO A 56 14.29 -11.53 13.58
C PRO A 56 15.76 -11.59 13.19
N ALA A 57 16.24 -12.69 12.60
CA ALA A 57 17.61 -12.81 12.13
C ALA A 57 17.96 -11.84 10.98
N ASN A 58 16.95 -11.28 10.32
CA ASN A 58 17.15 -10.26 9.29
C ASN A 58 17.44 -8.87 9.87
N PHE A 59 17.22 -8.68 11.18
CA PHE A 59 17.44 -7.41 11.88
C PHE A 59 18.52 -7.56 12.96
N SER A 60 19.04 -6.44 13.43
CA SER A 60 20.01 -6.44 14.53
C SER A 60 19.43 -7.11 15.79
N THR A 61 20.22 -7.97 16.43
CA THR A 61 19.81 -8.71 17.62
C THR A 61 19.39 -7.81 18.80
N SER A 62 19.91 -6.58 18.87
CA SER A 62 19.51 -5.61 19.90
C SER A 62 18.06 -5.15 19.78
N THR A 63 17.50 -5.20 18.59
CA THR A 63 16.13 -4.75 18.29
C THR A 63 15.09 -5.83 18.56
N VAL A 64 15.47 -7.10 18.41
CA VAL A 64 14.56 -8.25 18.52
C VAL A 64 13.91 -8.38 19.89
N SER A 65 14.64 -8.02 20.96
CA SER A 65 14.13 -8.09 22.32
C SER A 65 12.91 -7.17 22.57
N TRP A 66 12.70 -6.15 21.75
CA TRP A 66 11.61 -5.19 21.93
C TRP A 66 10.32 -5.63 21.26
N LEU A 67 10.41 -6.33 20.15
CA LEU A 67 9.27 -6.80 19.38
C LEU A 67 8.28 -7.60 20.22
N ALA A 68 8.74 -8.30 21.25
CA ALA A 68 7.91 -9.21 22.03
C ALA A 68 7.11 -8.53 23.15
N ASN A 69 7.50 -7.34 23.64
CA ASN A 69 7.06 -6.89 24.96
C ASN A 69 6.37 -5.52 25.03
N ASN A 70 6.29 -4.76 23.94
CA ASN A 70 5.95 -3.35 24.04
C ASN A 70 4.53 -2.98 23.61
N GLN A 71 3.67 -3.95 23.39
CA GLN A 71 2.24 -3.70 23.08
C GLN A 71 1.40 -3.49 24.34
N ASN A 72 1.97 -3.74 25.52
CA ASN A 72 1.31 -3.61 26.82
C ASN A 72 -0.10 -4.23 26.84
N ALA A 73 -0.18 -5.46 26.31
CA ALA A 73 -1.44 -6.21 26.16
C ALA A 73 -1.91 -6.90 27.47
N THR A 74 -1.37 -6.47 28.61
CA THR A 74 -1.65 -7.03 29.93
C THR A 74 -2.59 -6.14 30.73
N GLY A 75 -3.30 -6.72 31.68
CA GLY A 75 -4.21 -6.02 32.58
C GLY A 75 -5.68 -6.20 32.19
N THR A 76 -6.56 -5.68 33.05
CA THR A 76 -8.01 -5.69 32.81
C THR A 76 -8.40 -4.35 32.19
N PRO A 77 -9.05 -4.37 31.02
CA PRO A 77 -9.47 -3.13 30.36
C PRO A 77 -10.35 -2.26 31.25
N VAL A 78 -10.08 -0.97 31.26
CA VAL A 78 -10.87 0.06 31.94
C VAL A 78 -11.68 0.81 30.89
N MET A 79 -12.96 1.03 31.21
CA MET A 79 -13.86 1.78 30.34
C MET A 79 -13.77 3.26 30.65
N GLY A 80 -13.66 4.10 29.62
CA GLY A 80 -13.70 5.56 29.77
C GLY A 80 -12.42 6.28 29.33
N GLY A 81 -12.40 7.59 29.54
CA GLY A 81 -11.28 8.46 29.14
C GLY A 81 -11.33 8.89 27.68
N THR A 82 -10.47 9.85 27.34
CA THR A 82 -10.21 10.34 25.99
C THR A 82 -8.81 9.91 25.57
N LEU A 83 -8.69 9.20 24.46
CA LEU A 83 -7.43 8.89 23.78
C LEU A 83 -7.03 10.12 22.97
N LYS A 84 -5.88 10.71 23.29
CA LYS A 84 -5.37 11.90 22.63
C LYS A 84 -4.31 11.53 21.62
N VAL A 85 -4.56 11.86 20.37
CA VAL A 85 -3.68 11.57 19.23
C VAL A 85 -3.26 12.89 18.60
N GLU A 86 -1.99 13.08 18.31
CA GLU A 86 -1.48 14.34 17.77
C GLU A 86 -0.67 14.13 16.50
N GLY A 87 -0.79 15.07 15.56
CA GLY A 87 -0.08 15.04 14.30
C GLY A 87 -0.18 16.32 13.49
N SER A 88 0.21 16.26 12.23
CA SER A 88 0.42 17.43 11.39
C SER A 88 -0.29 17.42 10.04
N THR A 89 -0.90 16.32 9.65
CA THR A 89 -1.50 16.16 8.32
C THR A 89 -2.94 15.67 8.46
N ASP A 90 -3.86 16.30 7.75
CA ASP A 90 -5.26 15.92 7.72
C ASP A 90 -5.49 14.71 6.80
N LEU A 91 -6.69 14.15 6.87
CA LEU A 91 -7.17 13.13 5.93
C LEU A 91 -7.21 13.68 4.50
N SER A 92 -6.86 12.85 3.54
CA SER A 92 -6.75 13.23 2.13
C SER A 92 -8.12 13.29 1.43
N ALA A 93 -9.13 12.58 1.94
CA ALA A 93 -10.41 12.39 1.29
C ALA A 93 -11.63 12.62 2.20
N ALA A 94 -11.52 13.56 3.16
CA ALA A 94 -12.60 13.99 4.03
C ALA A 94 -13.29 12.84 4.79
N ALA A 95 -12.52 11.82 5.18
CA ALA A 95 -12.94 10.60 5.87
C ALA A 95 -13.90 9.70 5.06
N ASP A 96 -13.97 9.85 3.73
CA ASP A 96 -14.77 8.95 2.89
C ASP A 96 -14.05 7.60 2.69
N PRO A 97 -14.60 6.47 3.20
CA PRO A 97 -13.88 5.19 3.21
C PRO A 97 -13.55 4.61 1.83
N GLN A 98 -14.22 5.06 0.77
CA GLN A 98 -13.92 4.61 -0.58
C GLN A 98 -12.87 5.48 -1.28
N ALA A 99 -12.29 6.47 -0.59
CA ALA A 99 -11.35 7.40 -1.18
C ALA A 99 -10.10 7.67 -0.33
N GLU A 100 -10.12 7.41 0.98
CA GLU A 100 -8.92 7.53 1.80
C GLU A 100 -7.92 6.42 1.44
N TYR A 101 -6.73 6.82 0.97
CA TYR A 101 -5.70 5.87 0.52
C TYR A 101 -4.35 6.14 1.20
N GLU A 102 -4.37 6.20 2.51
CA GLU A 102 -3.16 6.31 3.33
C GLU A 102 -3.25 5.31 4.50
N THR A 103 -2.17 4.61 4.80
CA THR A 103 -2.13 3.59 5.86
C THR A 103 -2.57 4.15 7.21
N ILE A 104 -2.23 5.40 7.50
CA ILE A 104 -2.66 6.08 8.72
C ILE A 104 -4.19 6.26 8.79
N ALA A 105 -4.82 6.61 7.66
CA ALA A 105 -6.27 6.75 7.58
C ALA A 105 -6.96 5.41 7.83
N PHE A 106 -6.41 4.29 7.34
CA PHE A 106 -6.93 2.94 7.57
C PHE A 106 -7.05 2.59 9.06
N GLY A 107 -6.10 3.05 9.90
CA GLY A 107 -6.17 2.89 11.34
C GLY A 107 -7.37 3.61 11.97
N LEU A 108 -7.69 4.82 11.48
CA LEU A 108 -8.86 5.57 11.93
C LEU A 108 -10.15 4.98 11.38
N GLU A 109 -10.18 4.63 10.08
CA GLU A 109 -11.35 4.05 9.42
C GLU A 109 -11.78 2.74 10.09
N ARG A 110 -10.84 1.94 10.57
CA ARG A 110 -11.13 0.75 11.36
C ARG A 110 -12.01 1.00 12.57
N THR A 111 -12.07 2.24 13.06
CA THR A 111 -12.90 2.61 14.21
C THR A 111 -14.37 2.83 13.84
N TYR A 112 -14.66 3.22 12.58
CA TYR A 112 -16.01 3.58 12.15
C TYR A 112 -16.53 2.81 10.94
N THR A 113 -15.71 1.97 10.30
CA THR A 113 -16.13 1.12 9.18
C THR A 113 -15.94 -0.36 9.47
N ARG A 114 -16.68 -1.20 8.75
CA ARG A 114 -16.50 -2.64 8.76
C ARG A 114 -16.48 -3.21 7.35
N GLN A 115 -15.62 -4.20 7.15
CA GLN A 115 -15.48 -4.96 5.92
C GLN A 115 -16.09 -6.36 6.10
N LEU A 116 -16.29 -7.11 5.02
CA LEU A 116 -16.77 -8.51 5.11
C LEU A 116 -15.80 -9.39 5.91
N VAL A 117 -14.51 -9.19 5.67
CA VAL A 117 -13.39 -9.82 6.38
C VAL A 117 -12.41 -8.73 6.83
N SER A 118 -11.62 -9.00 7.83
CA SER A 118 -10.65 -8.03 8.35
C SER A 118 -9.50 -8.74 9.06
N TYR A 119 -8.51 -7.99 9.49
CA TYR A 119 -7.40 -8.50 10.28
C TYR A 119 -7.74 -8.46 11.77
N PRO A 120 -7.47 -9.55 12.54
CA PRO A 120 -7.68 -9.53 13.96
C PRO A 120 -6.64 -8.66 14.65
N SER A 121 -6.99 -8.15 15.83
CA SER A 121 -6.02 -7.49 16.69
C SER A 121 -5.26 -8.55 17.49
N SER A 122 -3.97 -8.66 17.24
CA SER A 122 -3.12 -9.66 17.88
C SER A 122 -1.74 -9.11 18.17
N SER A 123 -1.22 -9.41 19.36
CA SER A 123 0.18 -9.13 19.72
C SER A 123 1.18 -10.06 19.00
N THR A 124 0.69 -11.06 18.28
CA THR A 124 1.49 -11.95 17.44
C THR A 124 1.32 -11.56 15.99
N PHE A 125 2.40 -11.19 15.33
CA PHE A 125 2.38 -10.67 13.96
C PHE A 125 1.66 -11.61 12.99
N ASN A 126 2.04 -12.88 12.95
CA ASN A 126 1.44 -13.86 12.03
C ASN A 126 -0.08 -14.02 12.22
N THR A 127 -0.58 -13.91 13.46
CA THR A 127 -2.03 -13.89 13.71
C THR A 127 -2.62 -12.57 13.21
N GLY A 128 -1.96 -11.44 13.46
CA GLY A 128 -2.42 -10.10 13.08
C GLY A 128 -2.58 -9.90 11.57
N VAL A 129 -1.85 -10.66 10.74
CA VAL A 129 -1.96 -10.62 9.27
C VAL A 129 -2.80 -11.76 8.68
N SER A 130 -3.41 -12.60 9.51
CA SER A 130 -4.29 -13.69 9.07
C SER A 130 -5.75 -13.25 9.11
N LEU A 131 -6.38 -13.20 7.95
CA LEU A 131 -7.77 -12.72 7.81
C LEU A 131 -8.77 -13.55 8.64
N VAL A 132 -9.74 -12.85 9.20
CA VAL A 132 -10.91 -13.42 9.90
C VAL A 132 -12.20 -12.79 9.39
N ALA A 133 -13.33 -13.46 9.62
CA ALA A 133 -14.63 -12.89 9.31
C ALA A 133 -14.92 -11.68 10.22
N ASP A 134 -15.36 -10.57 9.64
CA ASP A 134 -15.73 -9.34 10.34
C ASP A 134 -17.25 -9.10 10.27
N ALA A 135 -17.73 -8.34 9.31
CA ALA A 135 -19.17 -8.17 9.08
C ALA A 135 -19.80 -9.46 8.54
N ALA A 136 -19.04 -10.31 7.87
CA ALA A 136 -19.46 -11.67 7.57
C ALA A 136 -19.50 -12.54 8.84
N SER A 137 -20.43 -13.49 8.90
CA SER A 137 -20.57 -14.42 10.01
C SER A 137 -19.51 -15.52 10.02
N ALA A 138 -18.91 -15.78 8.85
CA ALA A 138 -17.82 -16.74 8.63
C ALA A 138 -17.01 -16.30 7.39
N MET A 139 -15.83 -16.91 7.20
CA MET A 139 -15.10 -16.80 5.93
C MET A 139 -15.99 -17.32 4.78
N PRO A 140 -15.79 -16.85 3.53
CA PRO A 140 -16.68 -17.19 2.42
C PRO A 140 -16.67 -18.68 2.08
N THR A 141 -17.80 -19.16 1.56
CA THR A 141 -17.80 -20.39 0.80
C THR A 141 -17.29 -20.08 -0.62
N VAL A 142 -16.24 -20.80 -1.03
CA VAL A 142 -15.64 -20.64 -2.35
C VAL A 142 -15.99 -21.85 -3.22
N SER A 143 -16.40 -21.62 -4.47
CA SER A 143 -16.65 -22.67 -5.43
C SER A 143 -15.37 -23.44 -5.80
N SER A 144 -15.52 -24.68 -6.26
CA SER A 144 -14.39 -25.56 -6.57
C SER A 144 -13.47 -25.05 -7.69
N ASP A 145 -13.97 -24.16 -8.54
CA ASP A 145 -13.21 -23.48 -9.60
C ASP A 145 -12.53 -22.18 -9.11
N GLY A 146 -12.75 -21.80 -7.83
CA GLY A 146 -12.17 -20.58 -7.25
C GLY A 146 -12.79 -19.27 -7.74
N LEU A 147 -13.92 -19.33 -8.48
CA LEU A 147 -14.49 -18.14 -9.14
C LEU A 147 -15.65 -17.51 -8.38
N THR A 148 -16.34 -18.25 -7.50
CA THR A 148 -17.50 -17.73 -6.78
C THR A 148 -17.26 -17.72 -5.28
N TYR A 149 -17.46 -16.55 -4.68
CA TYR A 149 -17.30 -16.32 -3.24
C TYR A 149 -18.64 -15.91 -2.65
N THR A 150 -19.17 -16.68 -1.70
CA THR A 150 -20.44 -16.40 -1.02
C THR A 150 -20.20 -16.05 0.43
N PHE A 151 -20.64 -14.86 0.84
CA PHE A 151 -20.60 -14.38 2.22
C PHE A 151 -22.01 -14.23 2.78
N HIS A 152 -22.16 -14.55 4.07
CA HIS A 152 -23.37 -14.27 4.83
C HIS A 152 -23.07 -13.26 5.93
N LEU A 153 -23.85 -12.22 6.04
CA LEU A 153 -23.66 -11.17 7.04
C LEU A 153 -23.98 -11.69 8.44
N ARG A 154 -23.25 -11.17 9.40
CA ARG A 154 -23.50 -11.36 10.84
C ARG A 154 -24.76 -10.61 11.25
N SER A 155 -25.49 -11.14 12.20
CA SER A 155 -26.63 -10.43 12.80
C SER A 155 -26.17 -9.28 13.70
N GLY A 156 -27.00 -8.26 13.84
CA GLY A 156 -26.77 -7.14 14.76
C GLY A 156 -25.86 -6.04 14.22
N LEU A 157 -25.49 -6.06 12.94
CA LEU A 157 -24.80 -4.95 12.28
C LEU A 157 -25.78 -3.78 12.09
N MET A 158 -25.43 -2.60 12.59
CA MET A 158 -26.31 -1.43 12.58
C MET A 158 -25.56 -0.18 12.16
N TRP A 159 -26.17 0.60 11.28
CA TRP A 159 -25.77 1.97 11.00
C TRP A 159 -26.21 2.94 12.10
N ASN A 160 -25.39 3.97 12.35
CA ASN A 160 -25.74 5.11 13.20
C ASN A 160 -26.46 6.24 12.44
N THR A 161 -27.16 5.90 11.36
CA THR A 161 -28.01 6.86 10.62
C THR A 161 -29.03 7.51 11.57
N PRO A 162 -29.62 8.70 11.22
CA PRO A 162 -30.57 9.39 12.10
C PRO A 162 -31.72 8.51 12.62
N THR A 163 -32.13 7.52 11.83
CA THR A 163 -32.92 6.38 12.28
C THR A 163 -32.06 5.15 12.10
N PRO A 164 -31.49 4.58 13.18
CA PRO A 164 -30.62 3.41 13.08
C PRO A 164 -31.30 2.27 12.32
N ARG A 165 -30.57 1.67 11.39
CA ARG A 165 -31.07 0.56 10.56
C ARG A 165 -30.01 -0.52 10.40
N PRO A 166 -30.41 -1.76 10.09
CA PRO A 166 -29.47 -2.82 9.78
C PRO A 166 -28.56 -2.48 8.60
N VAL A 167 -27.30 -2.92 8.67
CA VAL A 167 -26.40 -3.02 7.53
C VAL A 167 -26.83 -4.21 6.68
N THR A 168 -26.83 -4.04 5.36
CA THR A 168 -27.30 -5.06 4.42
C THR A 168 -26.24 -5.39 3.38
N SER A 169 -26.40 -6.51 2.68
CA SER A 169 -25.56 -6.90 1.57
C SER A 169 -25.50 -5.85 0.46
N GLN A 170 -26.61 -5.11 0.24
CA GLN A 170 -26.69 -4.02 -0.71
C GLN A 170 -25.82 -2.81 -0.28
N ASP A 171 -25.60 -2.60 1.01
CA ASP A 171 -24.71 -1.53 1.46
C ASP A 171 -23.23 -1.87 1.11
N PHE A 172 -22.82 -3.15 1.20
CA PHE A 172 -21.51 -3.61 0.74
C PHE A 172 -21.36 -3.51 -0.78
N GLN A 173 -22.35 -3.96 -1.53
CA GLN A 173 -22.34 -3.83 -2.99
C GLN A 173 -22.21 -2.35 -3.40
N ARG A 174 -22.95 -1.46 -2.76
CA ARG A 174 -22.89 -0.01 -3.01
C ARG A 174 -21.51 0.57 -2.68
N GLY A 175 -20.90 0.17 -1.56
CA GLY A 175 -19.55 0.60 -1.19
C GLY A 175 -18.54 0.28 -2.28
N ILE A 176 -18.53 -0.96 -2.77
CA ILE A 176 -17.63 -1.39 -3.83
C ILE A 176 -17.91 -0.63 -5.14
N LEU A 177 -19.16 -0.44 -5.53
CA LEU A 177 -19.52 0.31 -6.74
C LEU A 177 -19.10 1.79 -6.68
N ARG A 178 -19.09 2.38 -5.48
CA ARG A 178 -18.63 3.77 -5.30
C ARG A 178 -17.16 3.98 -5.64
N ASN A 179 -16.31 2.96 -5.57
CA ASN A 179 -14.91 3.08 -5.99
C ASN A 179 -14.75 3.49 -7.46
N CYS A 180 -15.79 3.30 -8.29
CA CYS A 180 -15.79 3.76 -9.68
C CYS A 180 -16.31 5.19 -9.86
N ASP A 181 -16.73 5.87 -8.80
CA ASP A 181 -17.22 7.27 -8.90
C ASP A 181 -16.04 8.19 -9.26
N PRO A 182 -16.03 8.83 -10.43
CA PRO A 182 -14.91 9.67 -10.83
C PRO A 182 -14.72 10.89 -9.94
N THR A 183 -15.67 11.21 -9.05
CA THR A 183 -15.51 12.28 -8.06
C THR A 183 -14.65 11.85 -6.86
N LEU A 184 -14.44 10.55 -6.67
CA LEU A 184 -13.51 10.01 -5.68
C LEU A 184 -12.07 9.97 -6.22
N ALA A 185 -11.88 10.05 -7.54
CA ALA A 185 -10.56 10.13 -8.14
C ALA A 185 -9.89 11.50 -7.80
N PRO A 186 -8.56 11.55 -7.62
CA PRO A 186 -7.59 10.47 -7.84
C PRO A 186 -7.44 9.49 -6.65
N ASN A 187 -8.17 9.69 -5.56
CA ASN A 187 -7.94 8.97 -4.31
C ASN A 187 -8.62 7.59 -4.27
N GLY A 188 -9.74 7.38 -5.01
CA GLY A 188 -10.38 6.07 -5.09
C GLY A 188 -9.50 5.03 -5.78
N ASN A 189 -9.49 3.79 -5.29
CA ASN A 189 -8.73 2.71 -5.89
C ASN A 189 -9.61 1.57 -6.44
N PRO A 190 -10.19 1.72 -7.64
CA PRO A 190 -10.97 0.65 -8.26
C PRO A 190 -10.12 -0.47 -8.88
N GLY A 191 -8.79 -0.31 -8.99
CA GLY A 191 -7.90 -1.18 -9.76
C GLY A 191 -8.04 -2.66 -9.42
N TYR A 192 -7.97 -3.00 -8.16
CA TYR A 192 -8.13 -4.38 -7.68
C TYR A 192 -9.48 -5.00 -8.05
N TYR A 193 -10.57 -4.24 -7.94
CA TYR A 193 -11.92 -4.72 -8.27
C TYR A 193 -12.12 -4.82 -9.78
N VAL A 194 -11.59 -3.87 -10.54
CA VAL A 194 -11.64 -3.80 -12.01
C VAL A 194 -10.96 -5.00 -12.65
N SER A 195 -9.82 -5.42 -12.13
CA SER A 195 -9.06 -6.56 -12.65
C SER A 195 -9.57 -7.92 -12.15
N THR A 196 -10.48 -7.94 -11.15
CA THR A 196 -10.89 -9.17 -10.47
C THR A 196 -12.36 -9.52 -10.66
N ILE A 197 -13.30 -8.54 -10.59
CA ILE A 197 -14.74 -8.81 -10.54
C ILE A 197 -15.37 -8.73 -11.93
N VAL A 198 -16.21 -9.72 -12.28
CA VAL A 198 -16.92 -9.79 -13.57
C VAL A 198 -17.82 -8.55 -13.76
N GLY A 199 -17.66 -7.88 -14.91
CA GLY A 199 -18.45 -6.72 -15.30
C GLY A 199 -18.07 -5.39 -14.63
N PHE A 200 -17.18 -5.40 -13.64
CA PHE A 200 -16.81 -4.20 -12.89
C PHE A 200 -16.08 -3.17 -13.75
N LYS A 201 -15.11 -3.61 -14.57
CA LYS A 201 -14.39 -2.75 -15.52
C LYS A 201 -15.34 -1.97 -16.46
N ALA A 202 -16.32 -2.67 -17.02
CA ALA A 202 -17.29 -2.05 -17.93
C ALA A 202 -18.14 -1.00 -17.21
N PHE A 203 -18.51 -1.25 -15.95
CA PHE A 203 -19.24 -0.31 -15.12
C PHE A 203 -18.40 0.93 -14.80
N CYS A 204 -17.16 0.80 -14.34
CA CYS A 204 -16.27 1.94 -14.05
C CYS A 204 -16.05 2.80 -15.30
N THR A 205 -15.72 2.19 -16.45
CA THR A 205 -15.54 2.91 -17.70
C THR A 205 -16.79 3.67 -18.14
N ALA A 206 -17.97 3.07 -17.97
CA ALA A 206 -19.22 3.74 -18.29
C ALA A 206 -19.53 4.88 -17.31
N PHE A 207 -19.20 4.72 -16.03
CA PHE A 207 -19.37 5.74 -15.01
C PHE A 207 -18.47 6.95 -15.29
N GLU A 208 -17.19 6.74 -15.57
CA GLU A 208 -16.24 7.77 -15.94
C GLU A 208 -16.73 8.57 -17.18
N ASN A 209 -17.14 7.85 -18.23
CA ASN A 209 -17.61 8.47 -19.48
C ASN A 209 -18.96 9.20 -19.34
N SER A 210 -19.74 8.94 -18.29
CA SER A 210 -21.03 9.59 -18.07
C SER A 210 -20.92 11.02 -17.54
N ASN A 211 -19.70 11.44 -17.15
CA ASN A 211 -19.43 12.76 -16.52
C ASN A 211 -20.42 13.11 -15.39
N PRO A 212 -20.54 12.25 -14.35
CA PRO A 212 -21.59 12.39 -13.32
C PRO A 212 -21.29 13.48 -12.29
N SER A 213 -20.21 14.25 -12.47
CA SER A 213 -19.81 15.34 -11.57
C SER A 213 -20.88 16.44 -11.42
N GLU A 214 -21.92 16.41 -12.26
CA GLU A 214 -22.94 17.48 -12.31
C GLU A 214 -23.93 17.46 -11.14
N SER A 215 -24.24 16.31 -10.52
CA SER A 215 -25.12 16.27 -9.35
C SER A 215 -25.07 14.95 -8.55
N PRO A 216 -25.32 14.99 -7.22
CA PRO A 216 -25.51 13.79 -6.43
C PRO A 216 -26.59 12.85 -6.98
N ALA A 217 -27.67 13.38 -7.55
CA ALA A 217 -28.75 12.58 -8.12
C ALA A 217 -28.32 11.78 -9.37
N ALA A 218 -27.47 12.35 -10.23
CA ALA A 218 -26.92 11.65 -11.39
C ALA A 218 -26.03 10.48 -10.95
N ARG A 219 -25.12 10.71 -9.98
CA ARG A 219 -24.29 9.67 -9.39
C ARG A 219 -25.10 8.57 -8.72
N ALA A 220 -26.10 8.96 -7.92
CA ALA A 220 -27.01 8.01 -7.27
C ALA A 220 -27.71 7.11 -8.29
N THR A 221 -28.18 7.69 -9.39
CA THR A 221 -28.83 6.94 -10.48
C THR A 221 -27.84 5.96 -11.10
N PHE A 222 -26.60 6.39 -11.34
CA PHE A 222 -25.58 5.52 -11.94
C PHE A 222 -25.22 4.35 -11.02
N ILE A 223 -24.96 4.60 -9.74
CA ILE A 223 -24.65 3.56 -8.75
C ILE A 223 -25.84 2.59 -8.61
N ASN A 224 -27.08 3.10 -8.51
CA ASN A 224 -28.27 2.25 -8.42
C ASN A 224 -28.46 1.36 -9.66
N ASN A 225 -28.14 1.85 -10.86
CA ASN A 225 -28.11 1.03 -12.07
C ASN A 225 -27.00 -0.05 -12.00
N GLY A 226 -25.84 0.30 -11.44
CA GLY A 226 -24.73 -0.63 -11.18
C GLY A 226 -25.12 -1.81 -10.29
N MET A 227 -26.00 -1.58 -9.30
CA MET A 227 -26.52 -2.63 -8.41
C MET A 227 -27.17 -3.83 -9.15
N THR A 228 -27.62 -3.61 -10.38
CA THR A 228 -28.25 -4.65 -11.20
C THR A 228 -27.45 -5.02 -12.45
N SER A 229 -26.58 -4.13 -12.93
CA SER A 229 -25.84 -4.33 -14.18
C SER A 229 -24.47 -4.99 -13.98
N VAL A 230 -23.86 -4.85 -12.79
CA VAL A 230 -22.59 -5.53 -12.47
C VAL A 230 -22.90 -6.95 -12.03
N THR A 231 -22.86 -7.89 -13.00
CA THR A 231 -23.25 -9.28 -12.76
C THR A 231 -22.29 -10.06 -11.85
N GLY A 232 -21.08 -9.53 -11.65
CA GLY A 232 -20.09 -10.10 -10.75
C GLY A 232 -20.33 -9.82 -9.27
N ILE A 233 -21.36 -9.02 -8.92
CA ILE A 233 -21.75 -8.80 -7.52
C ILE A 233 -23.26 -8.98 -7.40
N ALA A 234 -23.68 -10.01 -6.67
CA ALA A 234 -25.10 -10.29 -6.46
C ALA A 234 -25.46 -10.22 -4.97
N THR A 235 -26.63 -9.66 -4.68
CA THR A 235 -27.21 -9.59 -3.33
C THR A 235 -28.61 -10.23 -3.34
N PRO A 236 -28.67 -11.58 -3.33
CA PRO A 236 -29.94 -12.30 -3.48
C PRO A 236 -30.94 -12.04 -2.34
N ASP A 237 -30.43 -11.64 -1.20
CA ASP A 237 -31.19 -11.19 -0.03
C ASP A 237 -30.38 -10.16 0.78
N SER A 238 -30.98 -9.60 1.84
CA SER A 238 -30.35 -8.55 2.66
C SER A 238 -29.09 -9.01 3.42
N ASN A 239 -28.86 -10.31 3.53
CA ASN A 239 -27.79 -10.87 4.34
C ASN A 239 -26.75 -11.67 3.53
N THR A 240 -26.96 -11.83 2.23
CA THR A 240 -26.08 -12.64 1.37
C THR A 240 -25.49 -11.77 0.26
N ILE A 241 -24.18 -11.79 0.12
CA ILE A 241 -23.47 -11.21 -1.02
C ILE A 241 -22.64 -12.27 -1.71
N VAL A 242 -22.68 -12.29 -3.02
CA VAL A 242 -21.98 -13.25 -3.88
C VAL A 242 -21.12 -12.50 -4.87
N PHE A 243 -19.84 -12.85 -4.93
CA PHE A 243 -18.91 -12.34 -5.93
C PHE A 243 -18.60 -13.41 -6.96
N THR A 244 -18.52 -13.00 -8.23
CA THR A 244 -18.04 -13.82 -9.34
C THR A 244 -16.81 -13.16 -9.94
N LEU A 245 -15.70 -13.89 -9.98
CA LEU A 245 -14.41 -13.41 -10.43
C LEU A 245 -14.14 -13.72 -11.89
N LEU A 246 -13.31 -12.92 -12.53
CA LEU A 246 -12.82 -13.12 -13.91
C LEU A 246 -11.88 -14.33 -14.00
N GLN A 247 -11.11 -14.59 -12.95
CA GLN A 247 -10.16 -15.69 -12.80
C GLN A 247 -9.99 -15.98 -11.30
N PRO A 248 -9.45 -17.13 -10.89
CA PRO A 248 -9.11 -17.37 -9.50
C PRO A 248 -8.16 -16.27 -8.98
N ALA A 249 -8.33 -15.87 -7.72
CA ALA A 249 -7.49 -14.88 -7.07
C ALA A 249 -7.28 -15.27 -5.61
N THR A 250 -6.07 -15.66 -5.25
CA THR A 250 -5.71 -16.12 -3.88
C THR A 250 -5.81 -15.00 -2.85
N ASP A 251 -5.73 -13.75 -3.30
CA ASP A 251 -5.74 -12.52 -2.52
C ASP A 251 -7.12 -11.83 -2.46
N PHE A 252 -8.16 -12.39 -3.06
CA PHE A 252 -9.47 -11.73 -3.13
C PHE A 252 -10.04 -11.35 -1.76
N ASN A 253 -9.84 -12.20 -0.75
CA ASN A 253 -10.26 -11.86 0.61
C ASN A 253 -9.46 -10.68 1.20
N ASN A 254 -8.19 -10.52 0.83
CA ASN A 254 -7.36 -9.38 1.25
C ASN A 254 -7.87 -8.07 0.63
N ILE A 255 -8.23 -8.11 -0.66
CA ILE A 255 -8.86 -6.97 -1.35
C ILE A 255 -10.18 -6.57 -0.67
N LEU A 256 -10.96 -7.55 -0.19
CA LEU A 256 -12.20 -7.29 0.55
C LEU A 256 -11.99 -6.87 2.01
N ALA A 257 -10.78 -6.95 2.53
CA ALA A 257 -10.41 -6.44 3.85
C ALA A 257 -9.96 -4.97 3.82
N LEU A 258 -9.69 -4.41 2.63
CA LEU A 258 -9.36 -3.00 2.48
C LEU A 258 -10.57 -2.11 2.85
N PRO A 259 -10.36 -0.92 3.42
CA PRO A 259 -11.43 0.02 3.74
C PRO A 259 -12.32 0.37 2.55
N PHE A 260 -11.77 0.38 1.34
CA PHE A 260 -12.52 0.58 0.08
C PHE A 260 -13.66 -0.41 -0.12
N ALA A 261 -13.58 -1.61 0.49
CA ALA A 261 -14.63 -2.63 0.46
C ALA A 261 -15.65 -2.49 1.61
N SER A 262 -15.56 -1.44 2.43
CA SER A 262 -16.54 -1.20 3.49
C SER A 262 -17.93 -0.95 2.93
N ALA A 263 -18.94 -1.24 3.73
CA ALA A 263 -20.30 -0.92 3.39
C ALA A 263 -20.48 0.61 3.21
N ALA A 264 -21.35 1.02 2.31
CA ALA A 264 -21.76 2.41 2.15
C ALA A 264 -23.29 2.55 2.28
N PRO A 265 -23.80 3.31 3.24
CA PRO A 265 -25.23 3.47 3.42
C PRO A 265 -25.84 4.24 2.24
N VAL A 266 -27.11 3.98 1.93
CA VAL A 266 -27.81 4.65 0.83
C VAL A 266 -27.85 6.16 1.01
N GLU A 267 -27.72 6.62 2.22
CA GLU A 267 -27.66 8.03 2.62
C GLU A 267 -26.50 8.78 1.98
N TYR A 268 -25.37 8.09 1.68
CA TYR A 268 -24.22 8.69 0.98
C TYR A 268 -24.53 9.13 -0.45
N LEU A 269 -25.54 8.57 -1.08
CA LEU A 269 -25.95 8.96 -2.43
C LEU A 269 -26.51 10.39 -2.51
N LYS A 270 -26.79 11.03 -1.38
CA LYS A 270 -27.25 12.42 -1.29
C LYS A 270 -26.11 13.44 -1.33
N TYR A 271 -24.87 13.00 -1.14
CA TYR A 271 -23.70 13.86 -1.00
C TYR A 271 -22.84 13.87 -2.27
N THR A 272 -22.17 14.97 -2.51
CA THR A 272 -20.98 14.99 -3.36
C THR A 272 -19.83 14.42 -2.52
N PRO A 273 -19.14 13.35 -2.94
CA PRO A 273 -17.99 12.84 -2.23
C PRO A 273 -16.92 13.91 -2.00
N LEU A 274 -16.02 13.66 -1.05
CA LEU A 274 -14.87 14.52 -0.72
C LEU A 274 -15.23 15.96 -0.33
N THR A 275 -16.51 16.21 0.01
CA THR A 275 -16.94 17.53 0.47
C THR A 275 -16.77 17.60 1.99
N PRO A 276 -15.90 18.48 2.52
CA PRO A 276 -15.77 18.67 3.95
C PRO A 276 -17.13 19.00 4.60
N GLY A 277 -17.40 18.39 5.75
CA GLY A 277 -18.67 18.53 6.46
C GLY A 277 -19.76 17.53 6.04
N ASN A 278 -19.51 16.65 5.07
CA ASN A 278 -20.36 15.48 4.88
C ASN A 278 -20.41 14.65 6.16
N ILE A 279 -21.60 14.13 6.45
CA ILE A 279 -21.76 13.19 7.57
C ILE A 279 -21.24 11.82 7.14
N ILE A 280 -20.27 11.31 7.87
CA ILE A 280 -19.76 9.93 7.73
C ILE A 280 -20.51 9.06 8.74
N TYR A 281 -21.35 8.16 8.23
CA TYR A 281 -22.05 7.18 9.06
C TYR A 281 -21.15 6.00 9.41
N SER A 282 -21.35 5.46 10.59
CA SER A 282 -20.55 4.38 11.15
C SER A 282 -21.38 3.11 11.35
N ASP A 283 -20.77 1.97 11.04
CA ASP A 283 -21.18 0.64 11.48
C ASP A 283 -20.13 -0.02 12.41
N GLY A 284 -19.09 0.73 12.74
CA GLY A 284 -18.02 0.37 13.68
C GLY A 284 -18.26 0.85 15.12
N PRO A 285 -17.30 0.60 16.03
CA PRO A 285 -17.45 0.95 17.45
C PRO A 285 -17.47 2.46 17.76
N TYR A 286 -16.94 3.30 16.90
CA TYR A 286 -16.93 4.76 17.08
C TYR A 286 -17.59 5.46 15.89
N ALA A 287 -17.94 6.71 16.07
CA ALA A 287 -18.50 7.55 15.01
C ALA A 287 -17.84 8.93 15.05
N ILE A 288 -17.52 9.49 13.90
CA ILE A 288 -17.02 10.86 13.80
C ILE A 288 -18.14 11.81 14.21
N THR A 289 -17.90 12.60 15.24
CA THR A 289 -18.85 13.59 15.76
C THR A 289 -18.43 15.02 15.48
N THR A 290 -17.12 15.23 15.28
CA THR A 290 -16.55 16.52 14.88
C THR A 290 -15.47 16.27 13.84
N TYR A 291 -15.48 17.06 12.77
CA TYR A 291 -14.39 17.11 11.81
C TYR A 291 -14.15 18.58 11.41
N ASN A 292 -13.16 19.17 12.04
CA ASN A 292 -12.65 20.51 11.75
C ASN A 292 -11.44 20.36 10.84
N VAL A 293 -11.64 20.50 9.55
CA VAL A 293 -10.63 20.25 8.50
C VAL A 293 -9.32 20.99 8.82
N GLY A 294 -8.23 20.24 8.85
CA GLY A 294 -6.89 20.73 9.14
C GLY A 294 -6.60 20.97 10.63
N HIS A 295 -7.54 20.68 11.52
CA HIS A 295 -7.39 20.97 12.94
C HIS A 295 -7.69 19.80 13.87
N GLU A 296 -8.86 19.15 13.71
CA GLU A 296 -9.31 18.18 14.70
C GLU A 296 -10.32 17.19 14.15
N ILE A 297 -10.20 15.94 14.56
CA ILE A 297 -11.20 14.90 14.32
C ILE A 297 -11.56 14.27 15.66
N ILE A 298 -12.83 14.36 16.07
CA ILE A 298 -13.33 13.73 17.29
C ILE A 298 -14.24 12.57 16.93
N LEU A 299 -13.93 11.40 17.48
CA LEU A 299 -14.78 10.22 17.41
C LEU A 299 -15.29 9.87 18.81
N THR A 300 -16.57 9.61 18.92
CA THR A 300 -17.19 9.16 20.17
C THR A 300 -17.78 7.77 19.99
N ARG A 301 -18.11 7.10 21.09
CA ARG A 301 -18.74 5.77 21.06
C ARG A 301 -19.98 5.78 20.18
N ASN A 302 -20.04 4.85 19.23
CA ASN A 302 -21.25 4.63 18.43
C ASN A 302 -22.28 3.85 19.26
N ALA A 303 -23.40 4.48 19.60
CA ALA A 303 -24.49 3.88 20.37
C ALA A 303 -25.25 2.78 19.59
N SER A 304 -25.13 2.73 18.27
CA SER A 304 -25.74 1.71 17.43
C SER A 304 -24.93 0.42 17.36
N TRP A 305 -23.64 0.47 17.74
CA TRP A 305 -22.76 -0.67 17.74
C TRP A 305 -22.88 -1.49 19.05
N THR A 306 -22.74 -2.80 18.94
CA THR A 306 -22.74 -3.69 20.09
C THR A 306 -21.59 -4.69 20.01
N GLN A 307 -20.93 -4.97 21.15
CA GLN A 307 -19.82 -5.94 21.22
C GLN A 307 -20.21 -7.34 20.73
N SER A 308 -21.48 -7.73 20.87
CA SER A 308 -21.95 -9.05 20.41
C SER A 308 -21.96 -9.21 18.88
N SER A 309 -21.96 -8.09 18.14
CA SER A 309 -21.88 -8.08 16.68
C SER A 309 -20.44 -7.98 16.15
N ASP A 310 -19.43 -7.82 17.02
CA ASP A 310 -18.04 -7.60 16.63
C ASP A 310 -17.09 -8.45 17.49
N THR A 311 -16.36 -9.34 16.85
CA THR A 311 -15.40 -10.23 17.50
C THR A 311 -13.96 -9.72 17.44
N ILE A 312 -13.75 -8.57 16.79
CA ILE A 312 -12.42 -8.04 16.48
C ILE A 312 -12.15 -6.78 17.29
N ARG A 313 -13.12 -5.86 17.36
CA ARG A 313 -12.95 -4.52 17.93
C ARG A 313 -13.61 -4.41 19.29
N HIS A 314 -13.14 -3.44 20.04
CA HIS A 314 -13.69 -3.03 21.33
C HIS A 314 -13.97 -1.52 21.33
N GLN A 315 -14.64 -1.03 22.36
CA GLN A 315 -15.04 0.35 22.54
C GLN A 315 -14.71 0.78 23.97
N TYR A 316 -13.41 0.71 24.34
CA TYR A 316 -12.99 0.95 25.73
C TYR A 316 -12.98 2.44 26.08
N VAL A 317 -12.36 3.30 25.27
CA VAL A 317 -12.34 4.74 25.53
C VAL A 317 -13.70 5.38 25.19
N ASN A 318 -14.02 6.51 25.80
CA ASN A 318 -15.23 7.28 25.49
C ASN A 318 -15.08 8.04 24.17
N GLU A 319 -13.86 8.49 23.91
CA GLU A 319 -13.55 9.43 22.85
C GLU A 319 -12.15 9.20 22.31
N ILE A 320 -11.97 9.41 21.02
CA ILE A 320 -10.67 9.52 20.34
C ILE A 320 -10.61 10.94 19.79
N ASP A 321 -9.66 11.73 20.28
CA ASP A 321 -9.43 13.13 19.93
C ASP A 321 -8.12 13.20 19.14
N VAL A 322 -8.23 13.45 17.81
CA VAL A 322 -7.10 13.55 16.89
C VAL A 322 -6.87 15.02 16.57
N LYS A 323 -5.78 15.59 17.06
CA LYS A 323 -5.36 16.96 16.78
C LYS A 323 -4.34 17.01 15.66
N LEU A 324 -4.53 17.93 14.73
CA LEU A 324 -3.78 18.06 13.48
C LEU A 324 -3.04 19.41 13.38
N ASP A 325 -2.99 20.17 14.47
CA ASP A 325 -2.49 21.56 14.49
C ASP A 325 -0.96 21.67 14.41
N LEU A 326 -0.23 20.57 14.54
CA LEU A 326 1.22 20.60 14.48
C LEU A 326 1.70 20.82 13.04
N ALA A 327 2.74 21.60 12.87
CA ALA A 327 3.22 21.95 11.54
C ALA A 327 4.75 21.96 11.45
N GLY A 328 5.25 21.67 10.24
CA GLY A 328 6.66 21.79 9.90
C GLY A 328 7.53 20.61 10.37
N SER A 329 8.84 20.79 10.24
CA SER A 329 9.84 19.75 10.51
C SER A 329 10.01 19.41 12.01
N ALA A 330 9.47 20.23 12.90
CA ALA A 330 9.55 20.01 14.35
C ALA A 330 8.39 19.15 14.90
N ALA A 331 7.35 18.91 14.12
CA ALA A 331 6.14 18.22 14.57
C ALA A 331 6.42 16.85 15.22
N ALA A 332 7.26 16.03 14.60
CA ALA A 332 7.61 14.71 15.15
C ALA A 332 8.29 14.81 16.55
N THR A 333 9.17 15.78 16.73
CA THR A 333 9.83 16.02 18.03
C THR A 333 8.85 16.53 19.07
N GLU A 334 7.92 17.39 18.69
CA GLU A 334 6.89 17.96 19.57
C GLU A 334 5.94 16.85 20.04
N VAL A 335 5.38 16.05 19.12
CA VAL A 335 4.54 14.88 19.46
C VAL A 335 5.28 13.92 20.41
N GLN A 336 6.56 13.64 20.13
CA GLN A 336 7.36 12.78 20.99
C GLN A 336 7.50 13.33 22.42
N GLN A 337 7.71 14.63 22.58
CA GLN A 337 7.81 15.30 23.88
C GLN A 337 6.46 15.31 24.60
N ASP A 338 5.35 15.52 23.90
CA ASP A 338 4.01 15.52 24.46
C ASP A 338 3.59 14.12 24.94
N MET A 339 3.94 13.08 24.21
CA MET A 339 3.73 11.70 24.67
C MET A 339 4.58 11.37 25.91
N GLN A 340 5.82 11.86 26.00
CA GLN A 340 6.67 11.69 27.18
C GLN A 340 6.14 12.48 28.38
N ALA A 341 5.56 13.65 28.15
CA ALA A 341 4.93 14.48 29.18
C ALA A 341 3.53 13.97 29.59
N GLY A 342 2.91 13.07 28.81
CA GLY A 342 1.55 12.56 29.02
C GLY A 342 0.45 13.56 28.62
N THR A 343 0.77 14.58 27.83
CA THR A 343 -0.19 15.53 27.25
C THR A 343 -0.84 14.97 25.99
N ALA A 344 -0.10 14.17 25.21
CA ALA A 344 -0.58 13.31 24.15
C ALA A 344 -0.41 11.83 24.51
N ASP A 345 -1.13 10.95 23.82
CA ASP A 345 -1.09 9.50 24.02
C ASP A 345 -0.38 8.77 22.89
N LEU A 346 -0.68 9.16 21.66
CA LEU A 346 -0.18 8.54 20.42
C LEU A 346 0.16 9.61 19.40
N SER A 347 1.05 9.26 18.48
CA SER A 347 1.25 9.99 17.24
C SER A 347 0.16 9.63 16.24
N TRP A 348 -0.27 10.62 15.44
CA TRP A 348 -1.13 10.42 14.27
C TRP A 348 -0.31 9.98 13.06
N ASN A 349 0.54 10.86 12.54
CA ASN A 349 1.25 10.63 11.28
C ASN A 349 2.72 11.06 11.35
N THR A 350 3.28 11.08 12.54
CA THR A 350 4.70 11.41 12.74
C THR A 350 5.43 10.21 13.32
N ASP A 351 6.50 9.82 12.67
CA ASP A 351 7.38 8.75 13.16
C ASP A 351 8.17 9.22 14.38
N VAL A 352 8.58 8.27 15.21
CA VAL A 352 9.60 8.54 16.24
C VAL A 352 10.87 9.02 15.53
N PRO A 353 11.41 10.21 15.88
CA PRO A 353 12.64 10.70 15.26
C PRO A 353 13.76 9.68 15.42
N PRO A 354 14.46 9.27 14.34
CA PRO A 354 15.52 8.24 14.43
C PRO A 354 16.61 8.54 15.46
N ALA A 355 16.91 9.82 15.68
CA ALA A 355 17.88 10.27 16.68
C ALA A 355 17.44 10.01 18.13
N ASP A 356 16.13 9.93 18.37
CA ASP A 356 15.57 9.78 19.72
C ASP A 356 15.44 8.30 20.12
N VAL A 357 15.41 7.38 19.15
CA VAL A 357 15.20 5.94 19.39
C VAL A 357 16.15 5.41 20.46
N GLN A 358 17.44 5.70 20.38
CA GLN A 358 18.43 5.25 21.36
C GLN A 358 18.14 5.78 22.78
N GLY A 359 17.64 7.01 22.90
CA GLY A 359 17.23 7.61 24.19
C GLY A 359 16.00 6.93 24.76
N LEU A 360 15.09 6.48 23.91
CA LEU A 360 13.86 5.77 24.27
C LEU A 360 14.10 4.30 24.65
N GLU A 361 15.22 3.73 24.29
CA GLU A 361 15.65 2.38 24.73
C GLU A 361 16.02 2.30 26.21
N THR A 362 16.14 3.43 26.89
CA THR A 362 16.53 3.49 28.30
C THR A 362 15.42 2.93 29.21
N PRO A 363 15.75 2.44 30.42
CA PRO A 363 14.76 1.92 31.37
C PRO A 363 13.59 2.87 31.69
N SER A 364 13.78 4.17 31.50
CA SER A 364 12.74 5.18 31.72
C SER A 364 11.62 5.12 30.67
N TRP A 365 11.92 4.71 29.44
CA TRP A 365 11.02 4.84 28.29
C TRP A 365 10.79 3.54 27.51
N ASN A 366 11.64 2.53 27.69
CA ASN A 366 11.56 1.30 26.88
C ASN A 366 10.24 0.54 27.00
N ALA A 367 9.49 0.73 28.08
CA ALA A 367 8.16 0.14 28.23
C ALA A 367 7.09 0.78 27.32
N GLN A 368 7.34 2.01 26.85
CA GLN A 368 6.45 2.75 25.95
C GLN A 368 6.86 2.67 24.48
N LEU A 369 8.10 2.27 24.20
CA LEU A 369 8.62 2.14 22.83
C LEU A 369 8.41 0.73 22.31
N GLY A 370 7.78 0.60 21.17
CA GLY A 370 7.68 -0.63 20.37
C GLY A 370 8.42 -0.47 19.05
N THR A 371 8.93 -1.57 18.49
CA THR A 371 9.46 -1.59 17.12
C THR A 371 8.82 -2.76 16.39
N PHE A 372 8.27 -2.51 15.21
CA PHE A 372 7.42 -3.46 14.52
C PHE A 372 7.91 -3.68 13.09
N PRO A 373 7.76 -4.91 12.55
CA PRO A 373 8.13 -5.18 11.18
C PRO A 373 7.20 -4.48 10.19
N ALA A 374 7.76 -4.00 9.10
CA ALA A 374 7.03 -3.55 7.92
C ALA A 374 7.42 -4.46 6.72
N PRO A 375 6.91 -5.69 6.64
CA PRO A 375 7.33 -6.68 5.66
C PRO A 375 6.99 -6.26 4.25
N GLY A 376 7.95 -6.43 3.33
CA GLY A 376 7.75 -6.13 1.92
C GLY A 376 7.77 -4.64 1.56
N THR A 377 8.00 -3.74 2.52
CA THR A 377 8.12 -2.32 2.21
C THR A 377 9.42 -2.00 1.51
N THR A 378 9.35 -1.08 0.54
CA THR A 378 10.46 -0.47 -0.15
C THR A 378 10.36 1.05 -0.02
N ASN A 379 10.41 1.56 1.21
CA ASN A 379 10.14 2.97 1.51
C ASN A 379 11.35 3.64 2.19
N PRO A 380 12.07 4.56 1.52
CA PRO A 380 11.99 4.83 0.08
C PRO A 380 12.83 3.86 -0.76
N TYR A 381 12.71 3.98 -2.07
CA TYR A 381 13.57 3.35 -3.07
C TYR A 381 13.92 4.37 -4.16
N LEU A 382 14.94 4.13 -4.97
CA LEU A 382 15.21 5.00 -6.11
C LEU A 382 14.64 4.38 -7.38
N VAL A 383 13.83 5.12 -8.12
CA VAL A 383 13.29 4.71 -9.41
C VAL A 383 13.96 5.49 -10.55
N PHE A 384 14.16 4.81 -11.66
CA PHE A 384 14.66 5.39 -12.90
C PHE A 384 13.50 5.74 -13.85
N ASN A 385 13.44 6.97 -14.33
CA ASN A 385 12.57 7.31 -15.45
C ASN A 385 13.14 6.72 -16.75
N VAL A 386 12.73 5.50 -17.09
CA VAL A 386 13.28 4.79 -18.27
C VAL A 386 12.85 5.44 -19.61
N GLN A 387 11.88 6.34 -19.58
CA GLN A 387 11.38 7.07 -20.76
C GLN A 387 11.99 8.47 -20.88
N SER A 388 12.87 8.87 -19.96
CA SER A 388 13.51 10.20 -20.03
C SER A 388 14.33 10.37 -21.30
N PRO A 389 14.16 11.49 -22.04
CA PRO A 389 14.96 11.80 -23.22
C PRO A 389 16.35 12.34 -22.88
N ASN A 390 16.63 12.64 -21.61
CA ASN A 390 17.88 13.25 -21.17
C ASN A 390 19.08 12.32 -21.43
N ASN A 391 20.25 12.91 -21.62
CA ASN A 391 21.49 12.17 -21.90
C ASN A 391 21.36 11.14 -23.04
N ASN A 392 20.61 11.48 -24.11
CA ASN A 392 20.29 10.59 -25.22
C ASN A 392 19.55 9.33 -24.77
N SER A 393 18.57 9.48 -23.89
CA SER A 393 17.79 8.38 -23.30
C SER A 393 18.65 7.35 -22.55
N ALA A 394 19.65 7.84 -21.83
CA ALA A 394 20.60 6.97 -21.10
C ALA A 394 19.91 5.97 -20.17
N LEU A 395 18.85 6.40 -19.46
CA LEU A 395 18.13 5.54 -18.52
C LEU A 395 17.24 4.47 -19.19
N GLY A 396 16.95 4.61 -20.48
CA GLY A 396 16.37 3.53 -21.30
C GLY A 396 17.36 2.38 -21.54
N ASN A 397 18.66 2.60 -21.36
CA ASN A 397 19.69 1.57 -21.49
C ASN A 397 19.89 0.82 -20.18
N VAL A 398 19.51 -0.45 -20.13
CA VAL A 398 19.64 -1.32 -18.95
C VAL A 398 21.08 -1.33 -18.38
N LYS A 399 22.13 -1.28 -19.22
CA LYS A 399 23.53 -1.29 -18.78
C LYS A 399 23.88 -0.04 -17.97
N VAL A 400 23.26 1.08 -18.25
CA VAL A 400 23.43 2.33 -17.47
C VAL A 400 22.78 2.15 -16.11
N ARG A 401 21.56 1.64 -16.05
CA ARG A 401 20.85 1.40 -14.80
C ARG A 401 21.59 0.37 -13.92
N GLN A 402 22.03 -0.76 -14.52
CA GLN A 402 22.88 -1.75 -13.85
C GLN A 402 24.19 -1.16 -13.30
N ALA A 403 24.78 -0.19 -13.98
CA ALA A 403 25.96 0.50 -13.46
C ALA A 403 25.61 1.34 -12.22
N LEU A 404 24.48 2.06 -12.23
CA LEU A 404 24.05 2.93 -11.14
C LEU A 404 23.68 2.14 -9.88
N GLU A 405 23.19 0.89 -10.01
CA GLU A 405 22.97 -0.02 -8.87
C GLU A 405 24.22 -0.19 -8.00
N TYR A 406 25.39 -0.27 -8.62
CA TYR A 406 26.65 -0.40 -7.88
C TYR A 406 27.11 0.89 -7.19
N ALA A 407 26.50 2.05 -7.46
CA ALA A 407 26.95 3.31 -6.87
C ALA A 407 26.52 3.45 -5.41
N VAL A 408 25.35 2.93 -5.04
CA VAL A 408 24.62 3.29 -3.81
C VAL A 408 25.20 2.62 -2.56
N ASP A 409 25.49 3.43 -1.54
CA ASP A 409 25.82 2.98 -0.17
C ASP A 409 24.53 2.82 0.65
N LYS A 410 23.98 1.59 0.65
CA LYS A 410 22.74 1.27 1.37
C LYS A 410 22.90 1.36 2.91
N VAL A 411 24.14 1.23 3.41
CA VAL A 411 24.42 1.39 4.85
C VAL A 411 24.37 2.87 5.25
N ALA A 412 24.87 3.76 4.39
CA ALA A 412 24.78 5.19 4.64
C ALA A 412 23.31 5.66 4.60
N LEU A 413 22.52 5.18 3.63
CA LEU A 413 21.07 5.42 3.58
C LEU A 413 20.37 4.90 4.84
N GLY A 414 20.67 3.67 5.29
CA GLY A 414 20.11 3.11 6.51
C GLY A 414 20.40 3.93 7.77
N LYS A 415 21.55 4.61 7.83
CA LYS A 415 21.87 5.50 8.96
C LYS A 415 20.93 6.71 9.07
N ILE A 416 20.41 7.19 7.95
CA ILE A 416 19.44 8.30 7.92
C ILE A 416 18.14 7.87 8.63
N TYR A 417 17.82 6.58 8.60
CA TYR A 417 16.63 5.98 9.19
C TYR A 417 16.89 5.23 10.50
N GLY A 418 17.93 5.59 11.26
CA GLY A 418 18.21 5.02 12.58
C GLY A 418 19.26 3.90 12.60
N GLY A 419 19.93 3.65 11.47
CA GLY A 419 21.06 2.71 11.38
C GLY A 419 20.66 1.24 11.46
N ALA A 420 21.66 0.39 11.70
CA ALA A 420 21.51 -1.07 11.68
C ALA A 420 20.56 -1.64 12.74
N THR A 421 20.17 -0.84 13.72
CA THR A 421 19.17 -1.22 14.74
C THR A 421 17.78 -1.32 14.14
N LEU A 422 17.45 -0.42 13.21
CA LEU A 422 16.11 -0.35 12.60
C LEU A 422 16.11 -0.77 11.14
N ASN A 423 17.26 -0.87 10.48
CA ASN A 423 17.33 -1.04 9.03
C ASN A 423 18.32 -2.10 8.60
N GLN A 424 17.96 -2.81 7.52
CA GLN A 424 18.87 -3.73 6.83
C GLN A 424 18.86 -3.44 5.32
N PRO A 425 20.04 -3.49 4.64
CA PRO A 425 20.09 -3.33 3.19
C PRO A 425 19.20 -4.34 2.48
N LEU A 426 18.36 -3.84 1.57
CA LEU A 426 17.52 -4.65 0.69
C LEU A 426 18.15 -4.67 -0.71
N ASN A 427 18.11 -5.83 -1.40
CA ASN A 427 18.76 -6.03 -2.69
C ASN A 427 17.81 -6.50 -3.80
N GLN A 428 16.53 -6.50 -3.52
CA GLN A 428 15.45 -6.96 -4.39
C GLN A 428 14.15 -6.21 -4.08
N VAL A 429 13.12 -6.34 -4.93
CA VAL A 429 11.84 -5.66 -4.74
C VAL A 429 11.09 -6.22 -3.55
N ILE A 430 10.89 -7.54 -3.57
CA ILE A 430 10.12 -8.25 -2.55
C ILE A 430 10.98 -8.39 -1.30
N GLY A 431 10.59 -7.76 -0.22
CA GLY A 431 11.30 -7.78 1.05
C GLY A 431 10.98 -9.01 1.91
N PRO A 432 11.77 -9.25 2.98
CA PRO A 432 11.51 -10.32 3.94
C PRO A 432 10.08 -10.27 4.49
N GLY A 433 9.44 -11.43 4.57
CA GLY A 433 8.08 -11.56 5.08
C GLY A 433 6.97 -11.33 4.05
N ALA A 434 7.30 -10.91 2.83
CA ALA A 434 6.34 -10.81 1.73
C ALA A 434 6.29 -12.09 0.88
N GLU A 435 5.17 -12.28 0.19
CA GLU A 435 4.96 -13.43 -0.71
C GLU A 435 5.98 -13.40 -1.87
N GLY A 436 6.63 -14.52 -2.11
CA GLY A 436 7.65 -14.64 -3.16
C GLY A 436 9.07 -14.27 -2.71
N TYR A 437 9.25 -13.82 -1.47
CA TYR A 437 10.60 -13.52 -0.99
C TYR A 437 11.49 -14.76 -0.97
N VAL A 438 12.53 -14.73 -1.79
CA VAL A 438 13.70 -15.61 -1.74
C VAL A 438 14.93 -14.75 -1.94
N GLN A 439 15.80 -14.68 -0.96
CA GLN A 439 16.92 -13.74 -0.96
C GLN A 439 17.86 -13.94 -2.14
N PHE A 440 18.13 -12.89 -2.89
CA PHE A 440 19.16 -12.83 -3.93
C PHE A 440 19.80 -11.43 -3.98
N ASN A 441 20.88 -11.28 -4.76
CA ASN A 441 21.56 -10.00 -4.93
C ASN A 441 22.36 -9.98 -6.24
N ASP A 442 21.86 -9.28 -7.24
CA ASP A 442 22.50 -9.15 -8.56
C ASP A 442 23.63 -8.10 -8.56
N TYR A 443 23.61 -7.18 -7.60
CA TYR A 443 24.55 -6.04 -7.53
C TYR A 443 25.38 -6.05 -6.24
N PRO A 444 26.09 -7.13 -5.93
CA PRO A 444 26.81 -7.24 -4.67
C PRO A 444 27.93 -6.20 -4.55
N SER A 445 28.02 -5.60 -3.37
CA SER A 445 29.12 -4.74 -2.97
C SER A 445 29.61 -5.09 -1.56
N THR A 446 30.85 -4.73 -1.24
CA THR A 446 31.41 -5.00 0.08
C THR A 446 30.58 -4.32 1.16
N ASN A 447 30.03 -5.09 2.09
CA ASN A 447 29.20 -4.60 3.19
C ASN A 447 28.00 -3.75 2.74
N SER A 448 27.48 -3.93 1.51
CA SER A 448 26.40 -3.11 0.92
C SER A 448 26.71 -1.60 0.85
N GLN A 449 27.98 -1.23 0.78
CA GLN A 449 28.45 0.18 0.75
C GLN A 449 28.72 0.71 -0.66
N GLY A 450 28.17 0.04 -1.68
CA GLY A 450 28.40 0.40 -3.07
C GLY A 450 29.78 -0.02 -3.61
N ASN A 451 29.95 0.16 -4.91
CA ASN A 451 31.20 -0.05 -5.63
C ASN A 451 31.35 0.99 -6.75
N PRO A 452 31.70 2.23 -6.40
CA PRO A 452 31.81 3.33 -7.38
C PRO A 452 32.79 3.06 -8.52
N ALA A 453 33.84 2.29 -8.26
CA ALA A 453 34.82 1.94 -9.31
C ALA A 453 34.18 1.02 -10.37
N LYS A 454 33.38 0.03 -9.95
CA LYS A 454 32.61 -0.84 -10.84
C LYS A 454 31.55 -0.05 -11.59
N CYS A 455 30.79 0.82 -10.90
CA CYS A 455 29.84 1.73 -11.52
C CYS A 455 30.50 2.53 -12.65
N LYS A 456 31.59 3.22 -12.37
CA LYS A 456 32.32 4.04 -13.36
C LYS A 456 32.77 3.23 -14.57
N SER A 457 33.30 2.03 -14.34
CA SER A 457 33.73 1.12 -15.40
C SER A 457 32.57 0.68 -16.30
N LEU A 458 31.42 0.34 -15.72
CA LEU A 458 30.23 -0.08 -16.46
C LEU A 458 29.61 1.08 -17.23
N LEU A 459 29.56 2.29 -16.66
CA LEU A 459 29.12 3.49 -17.38
C LEU A 459 29.99 3.77 -18.60
N ALA A 460 31.33 3.66 -18.45
CA ALA A 460 32.25 3.82 -19.57
C ALA A 460 32.00 2.75 -20.66
N ALA A 461 31.77 1.50 -20.29
CA ALA A 461 31.44 0.42 -21.22
C ALA A 461 30.07 0.63 -21.90
N ALA A 462 29.15 1.31 -21.24
CA ALA A 462 27.85 1.69 -21.81
C ALA A 462 27.89 2.95 -22.70
N GLY A 463 29.09 3.56 -22.88
CA GLY A 463 29.30 4.74 -23.73
C GLY A 463 29.32 6.08 -22.98
N TYR A 464 29.31 6.05 -21.64
CA TYR A 464 29.24 7.25 -20.80
C TYR A 464 30.51 7.45 -19.96
N ALA A 465 31.69 7.29 -20.59
CA ALA A 465 33.00 7.45 -19.94
C ALA A 465 33.22 8.84 -19.31
N ASN A 466 32.55 9.86 -19.83
CA ASN A 466 32.60 11.23 -19.32
C ASN A 466 31.55 11.52 -18.23
N GLY A 467 30.83 10.49 -17.78
CA GLY A 467 29.75 10.62 -16.80
C GLY A 467 28.40 11.06 -17.40
N LEU A 468 27.44 11.30 -16.51
CA LEU A 468 26.06 11.70 -16.80
C LEU A 468 25.68 12.89 -15.92
N THR A 469 24.66 13.64 -16.33
CA THR A 469 23.98 14.59 -15.45
C THR A 469 22.52 14.18 -15.33
N LEU A 470 22.10 13.73 -14.15
CA LEU A 470 20.75 13.30 -13.84
C LEU A 470 20.01 14.37 -13.05
N LYS A 471 18.72 14.54 -13.32
CA LYS A 471 17.82 15.42 -12.60
C LYS A 471 17.02 14.60 -11.62
N ASP A 472 16.99 15.03 -10.38
CA ASP A 472 16.30 14.37 -9.28
C ASP A 472 15.16 15.25 -8.76
N TYR A 473 13.93 14.67 -8.67
CA TYR A 473 12.80 15.26 -7.99
C TYR A 473 12.63 14.56 -6.65
N TYR A 474 12.95 15.24 -5.54
CA TYR A 474 12.87 14.67 -4.21
C TYR A 474 11.85 15.38 -3.31
N ARG A 475 11.27 14.67 -2.36
CA ARG A 475 10.37 15.23 -1.35
C ARG A 475 11.13 16.17 -0.42
N ASN A 476 10.64 17.40 -0.22
CA ASN A 476 11.27 18.39 0.67
C ASN A 476 10.72 18.30 2.10
N SER A 477 10.62 17.08 2.65
CA SER A 477 10.10 16.82 4.00
C SER A 477 10.77 15.60 4.62
N GLY A 478 10.72 15.48 5.94
CA GLY A 478 11.27 14.33 6.67
C GLY A 478 12.75 14.08 6.34
N ASN A 479 13.10 12.82 6.14
CA ASN A 479 14.46 12.37 5.83
C ASN A 479 14.84 12.50 4.34
N HIS A 480 13.91 12.80 3.45
CA HIS A 480 14.16 12.79 2.01
C HIS A 480 15.24 13.74 1.52
N PRO A 481 15.41 14.98 2.07
CA PRO A 481 16.55 15.83 1.71
C PRO A 481 17.92 15.20 2.03
N ALA A 482 18.00 14.41 3.11
CA ALA A 482 19.23 13.69 3.46
C ALA A 482 19.46 12.49 2.53
N VAL A 483 18.40 11.78 2.15
CA VAL A 483 18.45 10.69 1.15
C VAL A 483 18.96 11.24 -0.19
N PHE A 484 18.39 12.34 -0.68
CA PHE A 484 18.87 13.01 -1.89
C PHE A 484 20.37 13.35 -1.81
N GLN A 485 20.84 13.92 -0.69
CA GLN A 485 22.25 14.30 -0.52
C GLN A 485 23.17 13.06 -0.55
N GLU A 486 22.75 11.95 0.04
CA GLU A 486 23.53 10.71 0.00
C GLU A 486 23.57 10.14 -1.43
N ILE A 487 22.45 10.06 -2.14
CA ILE A 487 22.42 9.61 -3.54
C ILE A 487 23.27 10.51 -4.42
N GLN A 488 23.21 11.83 -4.24
CA GLN A 488 24.07 12.77 -4.96
C GLN A 488 25.56 12.50 -4.71
N SER A 489 25.93 12.28 -3.45
CA SER A 489 27.30 11.95 -3.04
C SER A 489 27.79 10.63 -3.66
N ASP A 490 26.96 9.60 -3.60
CA ASP A 490 27.30 8.27 -4.12
C ASP A 490 27.47 8.27 -5.64
N PHE A 491 26.55 8.88 -6.35
CA PHE A 491 26.61 8.99 -7.81
C PHE A 491 27.80 9.82 -8.27
N GLN A 492 28.16 10.86 -7.52
CA GLN A 492 29.35 11.67 -7.81
C GLN A 492 30.64 10.84 -7.78
N LYS A 493 30.76 9.89 -6.84
CA LYS A 493 31.92 8.98 -6.73
C LYS A 493 32.12 8.14 -8.00
N CYS A 494 31.05 7.90 -8.75
CA CYS A 494 31.10 7.15 -10.01
C CYS A 494 31.10 8.05 -11.26
N GLY A 495 31.15 9.37 -11.09
CA GLY A 495 31.23 10.35 -12.18
C GLY A 495 29.88 10.82 -12.70
N VAL A 496 28.81 10.61 -11.95
CA VAL A 496 27.47 11.09 -12.27
C VAL A 496 27.14 12.31 -11.42
N THR A 497 26.72 13.39 -12.08
CA THR A 497 26.25 14.60 -11.41
C THR A 497 24.75 14.52 -11.21
N VAL A 498 24.25 14.71 -10.00
CA VAL A 498 22.82 14.77 -9.71
C VAL A 498 22.42 16.19 -9.37
N VAL A 499 21.40 16.70 -10.08
CA VAL A 499 20.84 18.04 -9.86
C VAL A 499 19.44 17.90 -9.29
N GLY A 500 19.30 18.22 -8.00
CA GLY A 500 18.06 18.04 -7.26
C GLY A 500 17.08 19.20 -7.42
N THR A 501 15.81 18.87 -7.42
CA THR A 501 14.68 19.82 -7.35
C THR A 501 13.78 19.38 -6.20
N PRO A 502 13.72 20.18 -5.10
CA PRO A 502 12.84 19.85 -3.97
C PRO A 502 11.38 20.08 -4.33
N ILE A 503 10.52 19.12 -4.03
CA ILE A 503 9.08 19.19 -4.19
C ILE A 503 8.45 19.32 -2.82
N ALA A 504 7.87 20.48 -2.53
CA ALA A 504 7.31 20.77 -1.21
C ALA A 504 5.91 20.17 -1.02
N THR A 505 5.09 20.14 -2.07
CA THR A 505 3.71 19.61 -2.04
C THR A 505 3.38 18.93 -3.36
N GLY A 506 2.49 17.94 -3.33
CA GLY A 506 2.02 17.25 -4.53
C GLY A 506 3.11 16.45 -5.24
N TYR A 507 4.01 15.83 -4.50
CA TYR A 507 5.11 15.04 -5.05
C TYR A 507 4.61 13.91 -5.98
N TYR A 508 3.61 13.18 -5.58
CA TYR A 508 2.98 12.11 -6.39
C TYR A 508 1.98 12.64 -7.42
N GLY A 509 1.66 13.91 -7.39
CA GLY A 509 0.67 14.55 -8.28
C GLY A 509 1.29 15.35 -9.42
N SER A 510 0.49 16.24 -9.98
CA SER A 510 0.83 17.08 -11.13
C SER A 510 1.98 18.06 -10.90
N SER A 511 2.33 18.35 -9.65
CA SER A 511 3.48 19.21 -9.31
C SER A 511 4.80 18.44 -9.25
N GLY A 512 4.77 17.12 -9.19
CA GLY A 512 5.92 16.24 -9.00
C GLY A 512 6.05 15.18 -10.09
N ILE A 513 6.07 13.93 -9.67
CA ILE A 513 6.41 12.77 -10.50
C ILE A 513 5.21 12.09 -11.16
N GLY A 514 3.96 12.51 -10.88
CA GLY A 514 2.78 11.88 -11.44
C GLY A 514 2.86 11.70 -12.95
N VAL A 515 2.64 10.49 -13.44
CA VAL A 515 2.80 10.13 -14.87
C VAL A 515 1.87 10.89 -15.80
N THR A 516 0.73 11.36 -15.29
CA THR A 516 -0.25 12.18 -16.02
C THR A 516 0.04 13.68 -15.97
N SER A 517 1.07 14.08 -15.21
CA SER A 517 1.41 15.51 -15.02
C SER A 517 2.07 16.11 -16.26
N PRO A 518 2.12 17.46 -16.36
CA PRO A 518 2.97 18.16 -17.34
C PRO A 518 4.46 17.82 -17.20
N ASN A 519 4.87 17.28 -16.05
CA ASN A 519 6.22 16.81 -15.78
C ASN A 519 6.45 15.36 -16.25
N GLY A 520 5.43 14.70 -16.77
CA GLY A 520 5.40 13.27 -17.10
C GLY A 520 6.68 12.71 -17.74
N LEU A 521 6.78 11.41 -17.74
CA LEU A 521 8.00 10.64 -18.05
C LEU A 521 8.80 11.15 -19.25
N LYS A 522 8.11 11.48 -20.36
CA LYS A 522 8.73 11.92 -21.62
C LYS A 522 9.11 13.40 -21.64
N ALA A 523 8.75 14.17 -20.62
CA ALA A 523 9.01 15.60 -20.59
C ALA A 523 10.49 15.94 -20.25
N GLY A 524 11.28 14.98 -19.77
CA GLY A 524 12.68 15.16 -19.39
C GLY A 524 12.87 16.15 -18.24
N LYS A 525 11.86 16.32 -17.39
CA LYS A 525 11.93 17.19 -16.21
C LYS A 525 12.72 16.55 -15.09
N TRP A 526 12.61 15.24 -14.95
CA TRP A 526 13.33 14.44 -13.98
C TRP A 526 13.80 13.12 -14.60
N ASP A 527 14.83 12.52 -14.02
CA ASP A 527 15.50 11.30 -14.44
C ASP A 527 15.42 10.22 -13.36
N ILE A 528 15.56 10.62 -12.11
CA ILE A 528 15.50 9.78 -10.93
C ILE A 528 14.65 10.44 -9.84
N THR A 529 14.16 9.64 -8.92
CA THR A 529 13.38 10.11 -7.78
C THR A 529 13.30 9.03 -6.70
N GLU A 530 12.99 9.39 -5.44
CA GLU A 530 12.88 8.47 -4.30
C GLU A 530 11.43 8.38 -3.78
N PRO A 531 10.54 7.67 -4.48
CA PRO A 531 9.22 7.37 -3.94
C PRO A 531 9.29 6.34 -2.80
N GLY A 532 8.16 6.02 -2.21
CA GLY A 532 7.99 4.93 -1.27
C GLY A 532 6.82 4.05 -1.67
N TRP A 533 6.87 2.81 -1.24
CA TRP A 533 5.76 1.89 -1.36
C TRP A 533 5.61 1.06 -0.09
N VAL A 534 4.37 0.94 0.37
CA VAL A 534 3.95 0.05 1.44
C VAL A 534 2.87 -0.85 0.84
N PRO A 535 3.00 -2.17 0.91
CA PRO A 535 1.97 -3.06 0.39
C PRO A 535 0.60 -2.77 1.01
N ASP A 536 -0.46 -2.74 0.21
CA ASP A 536 -1.82 -2.45 0.67
C ASP A 536 -2.36 -3.47 1.67
N TRP A 537 -1.77 -4.66 1.71
CA TRP A 537 -2.00 -5.66 2.76
C TRP A 537 -0.75 -6.48 3.03
N PHE A 538 -0.73 -7.09 4.20
CA PHE A 538 0.33 -7.98 4.64
C PHE A 538 -0.18 -9.42 4.72
N GLY A 539 0.75 -10.37 4.78
CA GLY A 539 0.43 -11.77 4.91
C GLY A 539 0.81 -12.61 3.69
N PRO A 540 0.41 -13.88 3.68
CA PRO A 540 0.93 -14.85 2.72
C PRO A 540 0.47 -14.64 1.26
N ALA A 541 -0.46 -13.76 0.99
CA ALA A 541 -1.00 -13.48 -0.36
C ALA A 541 -0.81 -12.00 -0.74
N ASN A 542 0.35 -11.40 -0.45
CA ASN A 542 0.57 -9.97 -0.68
C ASN A 542 1.49 -9.66 -1.88
N GLY A 543 1.80 -10.62 -2.72
CA GLY A 543 2.66 -10.40 -3.89
C GLY A 543 2.10 -9.36 -4.84
N ARG A 544 0.78 -9.38 -5.07
CA ARG A 544 0.09 -8.41 -5.90
C ARG A 544 0.12 -7.00 -5.30
N ALA A 545 0.06 -6.85 -3.99
CA ALA A 545 0.19 -5.56 -3.34
C ALA A 545 1.65 -5.07 -3.24
N THR A 546 2.62 -5.89 -3.63
CA THR A 546 4.05 -5.59 -3.45
C THR A 546 4.73 -5.18 -4.75
N LEU A 547 4.55 -5.93 -5.83
CA LEU A 547 5.34 -5.77 -7.06
C LEU A 547 4.58 -5.08 -8.20
N PRO A 548 3.36 -5.51 -8.59
CA PRO A 548 2.72 -4.98 -9.79
C PRO A 548 2.44 -3.48 -9.72
N ASP A 549 1.98 -3.00 -8.58
CA ASP A 549 1.58 -1.60 -8.43
C ASP A 549 2.71 -0.61 -8.73
N ILE A 550 3.97 -1.01 -8.55
CA ILE A 550 5.13 -0.14 -8.75
C ILE A 550 5.96 -0.46 -9.98
N LEU A 551 5.74 -1.61 -10.64
CA LEU A 551 6.64 -2.11 -11.69
C LEU A 551 5.93 -2.80 -12.87
N ASP A 552 4.59 -2.78 -12.95
CA ASP A 552 3.85 -3.31 -14.08
C ASP A 552 3.25 -2.17 -14.92
N GLY A 553 3.89 -1.88 -16.05
CA GLY A 553 3.42 -0.87 -16.98
C GLY A 553 2.13 -1.22 -17.71
N ALA A 554 1.74 -2.50 -17.75
CA ALA A 554 0.53 -2.98 -18.40
C ALA A 554 -0.69 -2.96 -17.49
N LEU A 555 -0.52 -3.19 -16.19
CA LEU A 555 -1.62 -3.19 -15.22
C LEU A 555 -2.10 -1.77 -14.88
N SER A 556 -1.34 -0.78 -15.30
CA SER A 556 -1.69 0.63 -15.20
C SER A 556 -2.89 0.91 -14.27
N PHE A 557 -2.66 0.83 -13.00
CA PHE A 557 -3.13 1.88 -12.14
C PHE A 557 -2.25 3.08 -12.50
N PRO A 558 -2.72 4.08 -13.25
CA PRO A 558 -1.83 5.06 -13.87
C PRO A 558 -1.23 6.01 -12.85
N GLY A 559 -0.66 5.50 -11.79
CA GLY A 559 -0.16 6.31 -10.72
C GLY A 559 1.06 5.77 -9.98
N SER A 560 1.34 4.48 -9.99
CA SER A 560 2.33 3.89 -9.10
C SER A 560 3.59 3.36 -9.80
N ASP A 561 3.55 3.07 -11.10
CA ASP A 561 4.76 2.86 -11.90
C ASP A 561 5.41 4.22 -12.25
N TRP A 562 6.07 4.79 -11.25
CA TRP A 562 6.69 6.12 -11.39
C TRP A 562 7.80 6.15 -12.44
N GLY A 563 8.47 5.02 -12.70
CA GLY A 563 9.57 4.91 -13.63
C GLY A 563 9.16 4.72 -15.09
N GLY A 564 7.92 4.31 -15.33
CA GLY A 564 7.44 3.89 -16.64
C GLY A 564 8.19 2.68 -17.17
N PHE A 565 8.53 1.74 -16.27
CA PHE A 565 9.11 0.45 -16.61
C PHE A 565 8.04 -0.43 -17.28
N ASP A 566 8.41 -1.08 -18.38
CA ASP A 566 7.51 -1.91 -19.17
C ASP A 566 8.34 -3.05 -19.79
N ASP A 567 8.20 -4.26 -19.21
CA ASP A 567 8.78 -5.50 -19.75
C ASP A 567 7.69 -6.57 -19.89
N PRO A 568 7.30 -6.94 -21.12
CA PRO A 568 6.28 -7.98 -21.35
C PRO A 568 6.57 -9.33 -20.69
N ALA A 569 7.83 -9.61 -20.33
CA ALA A 569 8.15 -10.86 -19.62
C ALA A 569 7.82 -10.74 -18.12
N VAL A 570 7.96 -9.57 -17.52
CA VAL A 570 7.49 -9.28 -16.16
C VAL A 570 5.97 -9.33 -16.14
N ASP A 571 5.30 -8.62 -17.07
CA ASP A 571 3.84 -8.62 -17.18
C ASP A 571 3.26 -10.03 -17.30
N ALA A 572 3.91 -10.90 -18.08
CA ALA A 572 3.47 -12.29 -18.24
C ALA A 572 3.59 -13.09 -16.92
N LEU A 573 4.63 -12.86 -16.13
CA LEU A 573 4.82 -13.50 -14.82
C LEU A 573 3.80 -12.96 -13.79
N VAL A 574 3.57 -11.67 -13.78
CA VAL A 574 2.55 -11.01 -12.93
C VAL A 574 1.17 -11.59 -13.23
N ASN A 575 0.74 -11.60 -14.50
CA ASN A 575 -0.56 -12.15 -14.90
C ASN A 575 -0.73 -13.64 -14.52
N GLN A 576 0.35 -14.44 -14.61
CA GLN A 576 0.33 -15.83 -14.17
C GLN A 576 0.23 -15.96 -12.64
N ALA A 577 0.94 -15.10 -11.89
CA ALA A 577 0.90 -15.09 -10.44
C ALA A 577 -0.49 -14.70 -9.92
N GLU A 578 -1.09 -13.65 -10.47
CA GLU A 578 -2.43 -13.20 -10.12
C GLU A 578 -3.52 -14.25 -10.36
N SER A 579 -3.36 -15.05 -11.43
CA SER A 579 -4.30 -16.13 -11.79
C SER A 579 -3.97 -17.50 -11.16
N ALA A 580 -2.93 -17.56 -10.33
CA ALA A 580 -2.54 -18.79 -9.67
C ALA A 580 -3.63 -19.28 -8.69
N THR A 581 -3.83 -20.59 -8.64
CA THR A 581 -4.86 -21.20 -7.79
C THR A 581 -4.38 -21.49 -6.37
N THR A 582 -3.09 -21.30 -6.10
CA THR A 582 -2.50 -21.49 -4.76
C THR A 582 -1.46 -20.41 -4.49
N ILE A 583 -1.36 -19.99 -3.23
CA ILE A 583 -0.36 -19.03 -2.76
C ILE A 583 1.07 -19.50 -3.10
N SER A 584 1.37 -20.79 -2.96
CA SER A 584 2.72 -21.32 -3.27
C SER A 584 3.08 -21.21 -4.76
N ALA A 585 2.09 -21.39 -5.66
CA ALA A 585 2.32 -21.21 -7.09
C ALA A 585 2.51 -19.71 -7.42
N ALA A 586 1.68 -18.85 -6.84
CA ALA A 586 1.84 -17.40 -6.98
C ALA A 586 3.20 -16.93 -6.48
N ALA A 587 3.60 -17.34 -5.28
CA ALA A 587 4.88 -16.97 -4.68
C ALA A 587 6.10 -17.31 -5.55
N SER A 588 6.09 -18.46 -6.24
CA SER A 588 7.15 -18.82 -7.18
C SER A 588 7.21 -17.91 -8.40
N LEU A 589 6.07 -17.43 -8.86
CA LEU A 589 5.98 -16.52 -10.01
C LEU A 589 6.35 -15.09 -9.62
N TRP A 590 5.94 -14.64 -8.43
CA TRP A 590 6.37 -13.36 -7.87
C TRP A 590 7.88 -13.29 -7.73
N HIS A 591 8.51 -14.36 -7.23
CA HIS A 591 9.96 -14.43 -7.15
C HIS A 591 10.64 -14.30 -8.51
N GLN A 592 10.16 -15.02 -9.53
CA GLN A 592 10.70 -14.94 -10.89
C GLN A 592 10.52 -13.53 -11.48
N ALA A 593 9.41 -12.86 -11.19
CA ALA A 593 9.19 -11.48 -11.61
C ALA A 593 10.17 -10.53 -10.91
N ASP A 594 10.43 -10.71 -9.61
CA ASP A 594 11.40 -9.94 -8.85
C ASP A 594 12.82 -10.09 -9.42
N GLU A 595 13.27 -11.35 -9.66
CA GLU A 595 14.58 -11.61 -10.32
C GLU A 595 14.68 -10.88 -11.66
N LYS A 596 13.61 -10.90 -12.47
CA LYS A 596 13.60 -10.27 -13.78
C LYS A 596 13.66 -8.74 -13.70
N VAL A 597 12.89 -8.14 -12.80
CA VAL A 597 12.90 -6.69 -12.54
C VAL A 597 14.29 -6.22 -12.08
N MET A 598 14.92 -6.97 -11.17
CA MET A 598 16.26 -6.64 -10.70
C MET A 598 17.33 -6.85 -11.78
N ALA A 599 17.21 -7.88 -12.61
CA ALA A 599 18.11 -8.07 -13.75
C ALA A 599 18.05 -6.89 -14.75
N ASP A 600 16.87 -6.29 -14.90
CA ASP A 600 16.65 -5.09 -15.72
C ASP A 600 16.99 -3.79 -15.00
N ALA A 601 17.37 -3.86 -13.72
CA ALA A 601 17.66 -2.70 -12.87
C ALA A 601 16.58 -1.63 -13.00
N ALA A 602 15.32 -2.01 -12.80
CA ALA A 602 14.19 -1.10 -12.95
C ALA A 602 14.18 -0.03 -11.85
N PHE A 603 14.66 -0.39 -10.66
CA PHE A 603 14.80 0.51 -9.52
C PHE A 603 15.88 0.04 -8.55
N ILE A 604 16.34 0.90 -7.63
CA ILE A 604 17.31 0.55 -6.59
C ILE A 604 16.60 0.41 -5.25
N PRO A 605 16.47 -0.81 -4.69
CA PRO A 605 15.95 -1.01 -3.35
C PRO A 605 16.99 -0.53 -2.32
N PHE A 606 16.54 0.18 -1.28
CA PHE A 606 17.46 0.68 -0.27
C PHE A 606 17.55 -0.25 0.93
N GLN A 607 16.42 -0.47 1.59
CA GLN A 607 16.40 -1.14 2.89
C GLN A 607 15.05 -1.75 3.20
N THR A 608 15.04 -2.74 4.08
CA THR A 608 13.88 -3.12 4.88
C THR A 608 14.04 -2.52 6.27
N GLN A 609 12.92 -2.19 6.94
CA GLN A 609 12.97 -1.44 8.20
C GLN A 609 12.01 -1.98 9.26
N LEU A 610 12.30 -1.63 10.50
CA LEU A 610 11.36 -1.70 11.61
C LEU A 610 10.77 -0.31 11.85
N THR A 611 9.47 -0.26 12.12
CA THR A 611 8.76 0.98 12.46
C THR A 611 8.80 1.18 13.98
N PRO A 612 9.48 2.20 14.51
CA PRO A 612 9.44 2.52 15.92
C PRO A 612 8.15 3.30 16.24
N LEU A 613 7.38 2.83 17.19
CA LEU A 613 6.19 3.49 17.71
C LEU A 613 6.35 3.78 19.21
N PHE A 614 5.92 4.96 19.62
CA PHE A 614 5.92 5.36 21.02
C PHE A 614 4.50 5.68 21.50
N ARG A 615 4.25 5.54 22.80
CA ARG A 615 2.98 5.87 23.43
C ARG A 615 3.18 6.45 24.83
N SER A 616 2.19 7.17 25.33
CA SER A 616 2.20 7.62 26.72
C SER A 616 2.11 6.44 27.69
N ALA A 617 2.53 6.63 28.92
CA ALA A 617 2.55 5.61 29.96
C ALA A 617 1.14 5.09 30.34
N ARG A 618 0.09 5.88 30.11
CA ARG A 618 -1.29 5.51 30.44
C ARG A 618 -1.98 4.64 29.37
N VAL A 619 -1.37 4.48 28.20
CA VAL A 619 -1.90 3.66 27.11
C VAL A 619 -1.59 2.20 27.34
N HIS A 620 -2.64 1.38 27.35
CA HIS A 620 -2.57 -0.06 27.48
C HIS A 620 -3.21 -0.74 26.27
N ASN A 621 -2.81 -2.00 26.04
CA ASN A 621 -3.28 -2.82 24.94
C ASN A 621 -3.08 -2.15 23.56
N ALA A 622 -1.92 -1.54 23.40
CA ALA A 622 -1.48 -0.89 22.15
C ALA A 622 -1.03 -1.97 21.15
N ILE A 623 -1.99 -2.68 20.60
CA ILE A 623 -1.73 -3.74 19.63
C ILE A 623 -1.34 -3.13 18.29
N TYR A 624 -0.18 -3.52 17.78
CA TYR A 624 0.27 -3.10 16.46
C TYR A 624 -0.61 -3.75 15.38
N GLN A 625 -1.09 -2.92 14.50
CA GLN A 625 -1.87 -3.35 13.34
C GLN A 625 -1.03 -3.14 12.07
N PRO A 626 -0.46 -4.19 11.48
CA PRO A 626 0.43 -4.06 10.32
C PRO A 626 -0.21 -3.33 9.15
N PHE A 627 -1.47 -3.59 8.92
CA PHE A 627 -2.28 -3.00 7.86
C PHE A 627 -2.35 -1.45 7.91
N SER A 628 -2.29 -0.84 9.10
CA SER A 628 -2.29 0.62 9.27
C SER A 628 -0.94 1.16 9.73
N GLU A 629 0.08 0.28 9.85
CA GLU A 629 1.41 0.62 10.39
C GLU A 629 1.37 1.35 11.74
N GLY A 630 0.28 1.19 12.49
CA GLY A 630 0.03 1.91 13.74
C GLY A 630 -0.60 1.03 14.81
N TYR A 631 -0.95 1.64 15.93
CA TYR A 631 -1.69 0.97 16.98
C TYR A 631 -3.20 0.94 16.66
N ASP A 632 -3.84 -0.20 16.90
CA ASP A 632 -5.29 -0.36 16.77
C ASP A 632 -6.03 0.40 17.88
N TYR A 633 -6.59 1.54 17.54
CA TYR A 633 -7.32 2.41 18.48
C TYR A 633 -8.50 1.69 19.15
N THR A 634 -9.07 0.68 18.48
CA THR A 634 -10.21 -0.08 19.02
C THR A 634 -9.84 -1.05 20.14
N GLN A 635 -8.55 -1.26 20.38
CA GLN A 635 -8.05 -2.14 21.45
C GLN A 635 -7.61 -1.38 22.69
N ILE A 636 -7.37 -0.08 22.55
CA ILE A 636 -6.73 0.73 23.59
C ILE A 636 -7.69 1.02 24.73
N TRP A 637 -7.16 0.87 25.93
CA TRP A 637 -7.74 1.40 27.15
C TRP A 637 -6.71 2.22 27.92
N LEU A 638 -7.19 3.12 28.79
CA LEU A 638 -6.34 4.08 29.49
C LEU A 638 -6.36 3.81 31.00
N SER A 639 -5.17 3.80 31.62
CA SER A 639 -5.09 3.92 33.08
C SER A 639 -5.32 5.37 33.51
N SER A 640 -5.69 5.53 34.77
CA SER A 640 -5.90 6.84 35.41
C SER A 640 -4.59 7.61 35.54
#